data_adb0aded3435dc113fd3c3e6efcbcc07
#
_entry.id   adb0aded3435dc113fd3c3e6efcbcc07
#
_cell.length_a   1.000
_cell.length_b   1.000
_cell.length_c   1.000
_cell.angle_alpha   90.00
_cell.angle_beta   90.00
_cell.angle_gamma   90.00
#
_symmetry.space_group_name_H-M   'P 1'
#
loop_
_entity.id
_entity.type
_entity.pdbx_description
1 polymer ?
#
loop_
_entity_poly.entity_id
_entity_poly.type
_entity_poly.pdbx_seq_one_letter_code
_entity_poly.pdbx_strand_id
1 'polypeptide(L)'
;MKKQSRNNKRAILGKYGFIVALLMLFAVMIIFSAGKIVFTSEGKKWREVGEKETVIKDRVILPKRGNIYTYDGKLLATTEPLYSIYMDFWAGGIQKDTLTKYVGDLSAALAKKFPDRTAAQYKNVIMNGWSMREDEERRMRENQAKGIDKKVPMRSRYVRILRNDISYVDLKEIRTYPFWNQRSNRSGLIAEERNARKKPFGNLANRTVGSVYKDLDKGGASGLELKYDSLLRGVPGVKFRQKIQGRWMDVVEKPAEEGWDIVTTIDAGIQDITERALREKLIETEAESGTAIIMEVKTGEIKGIVNLDRMSNGNYAEGNPNAFSYMNEPGSTFKTVTAMVALDDGVITPTDSFYVGNGLFQYNKRWVRDHYWRRGQDRGYLTVEEGIAISSNVVMSKVVLKGYEGNPKQFVAGIDRIGLRKPLTWDVPLNGIEGTSSIRFPDDKTNYWSKTTLPWMSFGYETKVPPIYMLMFYNGIANGGKMIKPFIAKQFIDKGKVVKRVDAEVVNPKMCKPSTLEQIQKMLLKVIEDGTAKVVASDYFTIAGKTGTAQIASGGSYSSYYVSFCGYFPAEEPMYTIFVGLRKPKGVPSGGGMAGMVFKNIAEQTYLKEVRLNVDACRIDSTQHKYPTFKNGNWEHNRSLLRSLNFPAEGPAEAADWVKMKYDSTAYQSDPLVLHSGLIPDVRGMGARDAVYLLEKSGLRVNLIGAGKVVSQSLSPGQRLVKGTTVTITMR
;
A
#
# COMPACT_ATOMS: atom_id res chain seq x y z
N MET A 1 59.93 -86.62 -23.32
CA MET A 1 59.52 -85.31 -22.66
C MET A 1 58.51 -84.42 -23.40
N LYS A 2 58.39 -84.37 -24.74
CA LYS A 2 57.45 -83.50 -25.44
C LYS A 2 55.94 -83.87 -25.36
N LYS A 3 55.58 -85.16 -25.13
CA LYS A 3 54.17 -85.63 -25.06
C LYS A 3 53.51 -85.28 -23.69
N GLN A 4 54.25 -85.27 -22.59
CA GLN A 4 53.78 -84.96 -21.24
C GLN A 4 53.52 -83.46 -21.06
N SER A 5 54.36 -82.61 -21.66
CA SER A 5 54.17 -81.14 -21.66
C SER A 5 52.90 -80.70 -22.42
N ARG A 6 52.50 -81.39 -23.50
CA ARG A 6 51.29 -81.09 -24.31
C ARG A 6 50.02 -81.51 -23.54
N ASN A 7 50.02 -82.59 -22.77
CA ASN A 7 48.87 -83.00 -21.99
C ASN A 7 48.61 -82.04 -20.78
N ASN A 8 49.70 -81.59 -20.13
CA ASN A 8 49.56 -80.61 -19.03
C ASN A 8 49.04 -79.24 -19.54
N LYS A 9 49.49 -78.78 -20.72
CA LYS A 9 48.94 -77.59 -21.33
C LYS A 9 47.43 -77.68 -21.69
N ARG A 10 46.99 -78.86 -22.21
CA ARG A 10 45.56 -79.10 -22.50
C ARG A 10 44.73 -79.20 -21.23
N ALA A 11 45.26 -79.81 -20.13
CA ALA A 11 44.57 -79.87 -18.85
C ALA A 11 44.48 -78.50 -18.18
N ILE A 12 45.50 -77.66 -18.30
CA ILE A 12 45.48 -76.26 -17.83
C ILE A 12 44.51 -75.39 -18.67
N LEU A 13 44.55 -75.48 -19.99
CA LEU A 13 43.65 -74.84 -20.87
C LEU A 13 42.14 -75.20 -20.64
N GLY A 14 41.91 -76.54 -20.34
CA GLY A 14 40.56 -76.97 -19.96
C GLY A 14 40.06 -76.38 -18.65
N LYS A 15 40.95 -76.29 -17.66
CA LYS A 15 40.63 -75.67 -16.36
C LYS A 15 40.35 -74.12 -16.54
N TYR A 16 41.17 -73.47 -17.35
CA TYR A 16 40.90 -72.02 -17.70
C TYR A 16 39.62 -71.89 -18.45
N GLY A 17 39.33 -72.73 -19.44
CA GLY A 17 38.04 -72.70 -20.19
C GLY A 17 36.83 -72.91 -19.29
N PHE A 18 36.95 -73.81 -18.30
CA PHE A 18 35.89 -74.02 -17.27
C PHE A 18 35.68 -72.78 -16.39
N ILE A 19 36.78 -72.15 -15.90
CA ILE A 19 36.71 -70.94 -15.10
C ILE A 19 36.05 -69.77 -15.96
N VAL A 20 36.47 -69.62 -17.24
CA VAL A 20 35.89 -68.61 -18.12
C VAL A 20 34.40 -68.88 -18.37
N ALA A 21 34.02 -70.16 -18.61
CA ALA A 21 32.62 -70.53 -18.77
C ALA A 21 31.77 -70.25 -17.51
N LEU A 22 32.33 -70.51 -16.30
CA LEU A 22 31.69 -70.22 -15.05
C LEU A 22 31.51 -68.71 -14.82
N LEU A 23 32.54 -67.92 -15.17
CA LEU A 23 32.45 -66.44 -15.11
C LEU A 23 31.44 -65.87 -16.11
N MET A 24 31.37 -66.44 -17.34
CA MET A 24 30.34 -66.05 -18.31
C MET A 24 28.92 -66.41 -17.85
N LEU A 25 28.75 -67.60 -17.27
CA LEU A 25 27.47 -68.03 -16.68
C LEU A 25 27.04 -67.09 -15.53
N PHE A 26 27.98 -66.68 -14.68
CA PHE A 26 27.73 -65.70 -13.61
C PHE A 26 27.40 -64.32 -14.18
N ALA A 27 28.08 -63.85 -15.22
CA ALA A 27 27.77 -62.59 -15.91
C ALA A 27 26.36 -62.63 -16.52
N VAL A 28 26.01 -63.75 -17.20
CA VAL A 28 24.63 -63.89 -17.77
C VAL A 28 23.57 -63.90 -16.68
N MET A 29 23.87 -64.58 -15.54
CA MET A 29 22.94 -64.62 -14.37
C MET A 29 22.77 -63.22 -13.77
N ILE A 30 23.81 -62.40 -13.70
CA ILE A 30 23.73 -60.99 -13.24
C ILE A 30 22.91 -60.15 -14.25
N ILE A 31 23.16 -60.28 -15.54
CA ILE A 31 22.42 -59.57 -16.58
C ILE A 31 20.96 -59.98 -16.58
N PHE A 32 20.64 -61.25 -16.42
CA PHE A 32 19.26 -61.76 -16.32
C PHE A 32 18.56 -61.26 -15.05
N SER A 33 19.25 -61.27 -13.89
CA SER A 33 18.73 -60.73 -12.64
C SER A 33 18.49 -59.19 -12.74
N ALA A 34 19.43 -58.47 -13.35
CA ALA A 34 19.29 -57.04 -13.63
C ALA A 34 18.12 -56.75 -14.58
N GLY A 35 17.99 -57.55 -15.66
CA GLY A 35 16.88 -57.50 -16.59
C GLY A 35 15.51 -57.77 -15.90
N LYS A 36 15.46 -58.75 -15.01
CA LYS A 36 14.28 -59.06 -14.24
C LYS A 36 13.85 -57.85 -13.37
N ILE A 37 14.82 -57.20 -12.71
CA ILE A 37 14.55 -55.99 -11.90
C ILE A 37 14.14 -54.80 -12.80
N VAL A 38 14.64 -54.67 -14.01
CA VAL A 38 14.33 -53.56 -14.91
C VAL A 38 13.00 -53.73 -15.63
N PHE A 39 12.64 -54.94 -16.08
CA PHE A 39 11.53 -55.15 -17.04
C PHE A 39 10.30 -55.88 -16.45
N THR A 40 10.33 -56.41 -15.21
CA THR A 40 9.18 -57.14 -14.65
C THR A 40 8.30 -56.25 -13.77
N SER A 41 7.08 -56.72 -13.49
CA SER A 41 6.13 -56.10 -12.55
C SER A 41 6.67 -56.03 -11.11
N GLU A 42 7.48 -57.05 -10.70
CA GLU A 42 8.19 -57.01 -9.40
C GLU A 42 9.23 -55.91 -9.35
N GLY A 43 10.02 -55.71 -10.41
CA GLY A 43 10.97 -54.62 -10.50
C GLY A 43 10.33 -53.24 -10.51
N LYS A 44 9.14 -53.12 -11.11
CA LYS A 44 8.32 -51.91 -10.97
C LYS A 44 7.89 -51.66 -9.54
N LYS A 45 7.48 -52.70 -8.83
CA LYS A 45 7.08 -52.61 -7.42
C LYS A 45 8.25 -52.22 -6.50
N TRP A 46 9.42 -52.75 -6.74
CA TRP A 46 10.64 -52.37 -5.99
C TRP A 46 11.11 -50.95 -6.32
N ARG A 47 10.95 -50.48 -7.57
CA ARG A 47 11.20 -49.07 -7.93
C ARG A 47 10.22 -48.14 -7.22
N GLU A 48 8.93 -48.47 -7.21
CA GLU A 48 7.92 -47.67 -6.50
C GLU A 48 8.16 -47.62 -4.98
N VAL A 49 8.61 -48.73 -4.39
CA VAL A 49 9.02 -48.78 -2.96
C VAL A 49 10.27 -47.94 -2.76
N GLY A 50 11.28 -48.08 -3.60
CA GLY A 50 12.51 -47.27 -3.54
C GLY A 50 12.25 -45.79 -3.74
N GLU A 51 11.37 -45.41 -4.66
CA GLU A 51 10.93 -44.02 -4.86
C GLU A 51 10.16 -43.47 -3.65
N LYS A 52 9.25 -44.27 -3.08
CA LYS A 52 8.52 -43.89 -1.84
C LYS A 52 9.43 -43.72 -0.63
N GLU A 53 10.53 -44.48 -0.54
CA GLU A 53 11.52 -44.36 0.55
C GLU A 53 12.56 -43.29 0.32
N THR A 54 12.78 -42.88 -0.93
CA THR A 54 13.85 -41.94 -1.31
C THR A 54 13.37 -40.59 -1.82
N VAL A 55 12.10 -40.48 -2.18
CA VAL A 55 11.49 -39.24 -2.73
C VAL A 55 10.18 -38.91 -2.03
N ILE A 56 10.12 -37.76 -1.42
CA ILE A 56 8.87 -37.17 -0.91
C ILE A 56 8.44 -36.12 -1.94
N LYS A 57 7.43 -36.45 -2.74
CA LYS A 57 6.90 -35.58 -3.82
C LYS A 57 5.99 -34.48 -3.25
N ASP A 58 5.73 -33.46 -4.06
CA ASP A 58 4.65 -32.47 -3.92
C ASP A 58 4.75 -31.52 -2.71
N ARG A 59 5.96 -30.97 -2.48
CA ARG A 59 6.08 -29.81 -1.59
C ARG A 59 5.90 -28.53 -2.41
N VAL A 60 4.90 -27.74 -2.05
CA VAL A 60 4.65 -26.45 -2.67
C VAL A 60 5.68 -25.43 -2.18
N ILE A 61 6.28 -24.68 -3.12
CA ILE A 61 7.05 -23.48 -2.82
C ILE A 61 6.08 -22.30 -2.92
N LEU A 62 5.81 -21.67 -1.79
CA LEU A 62 4.94 -20.50 -1.78
C LEU A 62 5.65 -19.30 -2.42
N PRO A 63 5.04 -18.63 -3.40
CA PRO A 63 5.57 -17.41 -3.95
C PRO A 63 5.51 -16.28 -2.91
N LYS A 64 6.37 -15.30 -3.02
CA LYS A 64 6.19 -14.05 -2.28
C LYS A 64 5.07 -13.26 -2.93
N ARG A 65 4.10 -12.86 -2.11
CA ARG A 65 3.04 -11.97 -2.56
C ARG A 65 3.62 -10.59 -2.83
N GLY A 66 3.32 -10.01 -4.01
CA GLY A 66 3.78 -8.69 -4.44
C GLY A 66 3.43 -7.58 -3.45
N ASN A 67 4.21 -6.53 -3.45
CA ASN A 67 4.05 -5.38 -2.56
C ASN A 67 3.00 -4.40 -3.10
N ILE A 68 2.43 -3.59 -2.20
CA ILE A 68 1.60 -2.45 -2.57
C ILE A 68 2.30 -1.18 -2.09
N TYR A 69 2.56 -0.26 -3.01
CA TYR A 69 3.26 1.00 -2.75
C TYR A 69 2.33 2.19 -2.90
N THR A 70 2.62 3.27 -2.19
CA THR A 70 2.08 4.60 -2.46
C THR A 70 2.69 5.18 -3.73
N TYR A 71 2.14 6.31 -4.21
CA TYR A 71 2.70 7.05 -5.34
C TYR A 71 4.17 7.48 -5.12
N ASP A 72 4.48 7.86 -3.90
CA ASP A 72 5.83 8.28 -3.45
C ASP A 72 6.73 7.11 -3.03
N GLY A 73 6.39 5.87 -3.37
CA GLY A 73 7.21 4.68 -3.22
C GLY A 73 7.29 4.08 -1.82
N LYS A 74 6.43 4.51 -0.88
CA LYS A 74 6.37 3.92 0.47
C LYS A 74 5.55 2.64 0.46
N LEU A 75 5.90 1.68 1.31
CA LEU A 75 5.25 0.37 1.40
C LEU A 75 3.93 0.45 2.17
N LEU A 76 2.79 0.32 1.50
CA LEU A 76 1.47 0.16 2.14
C LEU A 76 1.22 -1.26 2.63
N ALA A 77 1.64 -2.25 1.85
CA ALA A 77 1.57 -3.66 2.24
C ALA A 77 2.76 -4.44 1.67
N THR A 78 3.36 -5.29 2.50
CA THR A 78 4.51 -6.14 2.14
C THR A 78 4.37 -7.52 2.75
N THR A 79 5.10 -8.50 2.22
CA THR A 79 5.17 -9.85 2.76
C THR A 79 6.51 -10.08 3.43
N GLU A 80 6.47 -10.41 4.71
CA GLU A 80 7.65 -10.76 5.48
C GLU A 80 7.61 -12.23 5.90
N PRO A 81 8.75 -12.95 5.85
CA PRO A 81 8.84 -14.28 6.41
C PRO A 81 8.82 -14.19 7.94
N LEU A 82 7.88 -14.89 8.54
CA LEU A 82 7.81 -15.14 9.98
C LEU A 82 8.01 -16.64 10.24
N TYR A 83 8.40 -16.97 11.44
CA TYR A 83 8.73 -18.33 11.82
C TYR A 83 7.88 -18.80 12.99
N SER A 84 7.09 -19.85 12.77
CA SER A 84 6.40 -20.60 13.83
C SER A 84 7.40 -21.55 14.48
N ILE A 85 7.49 -21.53 15.80
CA ILE A 85 8.48 -22.30 16.56
C ILE A 85 7.81 -23.51 17.21
N TYR A 86 8.29 -24.68 16.80
CA TYR A 86 7.87 -25.97 17.32
C TYR A 86 9.07 -26.74 17.89
N MET A 87 8.76 -27.78 18.66
CA MET A 87 9.72 -28.71 19.15
C MET A 87 9.30 -30.15 18.82
N ASP A 88 10.20 -30.90 18.17
CA ASP A 88 10.05 -32.34 17.88
C ASP A 88 10.69 -33.13 18.99
N PHE A 89 9.88 -33.71 19.87
CA PHE A 89 10.39 -34.55 20.97
C PHE A 89 10.78 -35.96 20.48
N TRP A 90 10.49 -36.33 19.22
CA TRP A 90 10.94 -37.56 18.57
C TRP A 90 12.25 -37.39 17.78
N ALA A 91 12.88 -36.23 17.87
CA ALA A 91 14.19 -36.02 17.23
C ALA A 91 15.21 -37.05 17.77
N GLY A 92 15.92 -37.70 16.85
CA GLY A 92 16.73 -38.91 17.18
C GLY A 92 17.86 -38.71 18.17
N GLY A 93 18.29 -37.50 18.45
CA GLY A 93 19.35 -37.16 19.40
C GLY A 93 18.87 -36.44 20.66
N ILE A 94 17.56 -36.24 20.84
CA ILE A 94 17.04 -35.60 22.04
C ILE A 94 17.06 -36.55 23.23
N GLN A 95 17.60 -36.10 24.37
CA GLN A 95 17.73 -36.89 25.60
C GLN A 95 17.02 -36.19 26.75
N LYS A 96 16.29 -36.94 27.58
CA LYS A 96 15.53 -36.45 28.74
C LYS A 96 16.40 -35.68 29.72
N ASP A 97 17.54 -36.27 30.08
CA ASP A 97 18.44 -35.72 31.10
C ASP A 97 19.01 -34.38 30.65
N THR A 98 19.40 -34.29 29.37
CA THR A 98 19.88 -33.04 28.78
C THR A 98 18.76 -31.98 28.74
N LEU A 99 17.54 -32.35 28.32
CA LEU A 99 16.39 -31.46 28.32
C LEU A 99 16.09 -30.97 29.74
N THR A 100 16.01 -31.89 30.72
CA THR A 100 15.69 -31.53 32.11
C THR A 100 16.72 -30.59 32.72
N LYS A 101 18.03 -30.78 32.36
CA LYS A 101 19.11 -29.91 32.79
C LYS A 101 18.96 -28.47 32.31
N TYR A 102 18.59 -28.28 31.05
CA TYR A 102 18.58 -26.95 30.42
C TYR A 102 17.19 -26.30 30.29
N VAL A 103 16.09 -27.01 30.56
CA VAL A 103 14.72 -26.49 30.38
C VAL A 103 14.44 -25.24 31.22
N GLY A 104 15.04 -25.14 32.41
CA GLY A 104 14.91 -23.97 33.29
C GLY A 104 15.48 -22.70 32.64
N ASP A 105 16.76 -22.82 32.20
CA ASP A 105 17.48 -21.72 31.57
C ASP A 105 16.85 -21.30 30.22
N LEU A 106 16.46 -22.30 29.41
CA LEU A 106 15.72 -22.07 28.17
C LEU A 106 14.42 -21.32 28.41
N SER A 107 13.63 -21.77 29.40
CA SER A 107 12.34 -21.16 29.74
C SER A 107 12.50 -19.77 30.28
N ALA A 108 13.53 -19.49 31.07
CA ALA A 108 13.84 -18.13 31.54
C ALA A 108 14.26 -17.20 30.41
N ALA A 109 15.10 -17.67 29.47
CA ALA A 109 15.51 -16.92 28.30
C ALA A 109 14.30 -16.60 27.39
N LEU A 110 13.42 -17.58 27.15
CA LEU A 110 12.19 -17.39 26.37
C LEU A 110 11.25 -16.39 27.04
N ALA A 111 11.02 -16.48 28.35
CA ALA A 111 10.15 -15.56 29.07
C ALA A 111 10.70 -14.12 29.10
N LYS A 112 12.01 -13.95 29.14
CA LYS A 112 12.66 -12.64 29.04
C LYS A 112 12.42 -11.98 27.70
N LYS A 113 12.49 -12.73 26.61
CA LYS A 113 12.32 -12.22 25.25
C LYS A 113 10.84 -12.12 24.83
N PHE A 114 10.04 -13.12 25.21
CA PHE A 114 8.62 -13.23 24.85
C PHE A 114 7.75 -13.28 26.12
N PRO A 115 7.33 -12.11 26.64
CA PRO A 115 6.63 -12.00 27.92
C PRO A 115 5.16 -12.48 27.91
N ASP A 116 4.69 -13.03 26.79
CA ASP A 116 3.36 -13.63 26.64
C ASP A 116 3.14 -14.90 27.48
N ARG A 117 4.23 -15.48 28.00
CA ARG A 117 4.24 -16.59 28.96
C ARG A 117 5.33 -16.39 30.01
N THR A 118 5.05 -16.81 31.24
CA THR A 118 6.06 -16.87 32.28
C THR A 118 7.06 -18.01 32.05
N ALA A 119 8.23 -17.97 32.69
CA ALA A 119 9.21 -19.05 32.61
C ALA A 119 8.62 -20.39 33.04
N ALA A 120 7.80 -20.41 34.10
CA ALA A 120 7.09 -21.60 34.54
C ALA A 120 6.12 -22.15 33.47
N GLN A 121 5.41 -21.28 32.77
CA GLN A 121 4.50 -21.70 31.70
C GLN A 121 5.26 -22.26 30.50
N TYR A 122 6.39 -21.66 30.07
CA TYR A 122 7.26 -22.22 29.03
C TYR A 122 7.80 -23.57 29.43
N LYS A 123 8.30 -23.72 30.68
CA LYS A 123 8.77 -24.97 31.22
C LYS A 123 7.70 -26.06 31.16
N ASN A 124 6.47 -25.73 31.55
CA ASN A 124 5.33 -26.64 31.52
C ASN A 124 4.99 -27.10 30.09
N VAL A 125 5.00 -26.20 29.11
CA VAL A 125 4.75 -26.54 27.71
C VAL A 125 5.79 -27.53 27.19
N ILE A 126 7.07 -27.30 27.48
CA ILE A 126 8.16 -28.15 27.03
C ILE A 126 8.10 -29.50 27.72
N MET A 127 7.91 -29.55 29.04
CA MET A 127 7.84 -30.79 29.81
C MET A 127 6.60 -31.63 29.49
N ASN A 128 5.45 -30.96 29.22
CA ASN A 128 4.25 -31.65 28.74
C ASN A 128 4.49 -32.29 27.37
N GLY A 129 5.22 -31.63 26.46
CA GLY A 129 5.61 -32.20 25.18
C GLY A 129 6.45 -33.49 25.34
N TRP A 130 7.34 -33.53 26.34
CA TRP A 130 8.09 -34.73 26.69
C TRP A 130 7.19 -35.83 27.26
N SER A 131 6.31 -35.49 28.21
CA SER A 131 5.33 -36.42 28.77
C SER A 131 4.41 -37.04 27.69
N MET A 132 3.99 -36.22 26.72
CA MET A 132 3.22 -36.72 25.56
C MET A 132 4.01 -37.78 24.78
N ARG A 133 5.29 -37.58 24.54
CA ARG A 133 6.14 -38.57 23.90
C ARG A 133 6.19 -39.87 24.68
N GLU A 134 6.40 -39.80 26.01
CA GLU A 134 6.43 -41.00 26.88
C GLU A 134 5.13 -41.78 26.84
N ASP A 135 3.98 -41.06 26.82
CA ASP A 135 2.65 -41.68 26.65
C ASP A 135 2.47 -42.30 25.26
N GLU A 136 2.96 -41.67 24.22
CA GLU A 136 2.91 -42.18 22.85
C GLU A 136 3.79 -43.46 22.74
N GLU A 137 4.97 -43.45 23.29
CA GLU A 137 5.84 -44.63 23.36
C GLU A 137 5.21 -45.80 24.13
N ARG A 138 4.57 -45.51 25.28
CA ARG A 138 3.87 -46.52 26.06
C ARG A 138 2.74 -47.17 25.25
N ARG A 139 1.91 -46.36 24.60
CA ARG A 139 0.79 -46.86 23.74
C ARG A 139 1.30 -47.67 22.55
N MET A 140 2.43 -47.31 21.96
CA MET A 140 3.05 -48.10 20.89
C MET A 140 3.46 -49.48 21.38
N ARG A 141 4.12 -49.55 22.54
CA ARG A 141 4.54 -50.82 23.15
C ARG A 141 3.35 -51.71 23.53
N GLU A 142 2.27 -51.09 24.09
CA GLU A 142 1.04 -51.79 24.42
C GLU A 142 0.31 -52.35 23.17
N ASN A 143 0.22 -51.57 22.08
CA ASN A 143 -0.34 -52.01 20.82
C ASN A 143 0.49 -53.17 20.22
N GLN A 144 1.81 -53.06 20.24
CA GLN A 144 2.71 -54.09 19.75
C GLN A 144 2.57 -55.39 20.57
N ALA A 145 2.51 -55.27 21.90
CA ALA A 145 2.32 -56.44 22.78
C ALA A 145 0.98 -57.12 22.60
N LYS A 146 -0.07 -56.40 22.21
CA LYS A 146 -1.42 -56.88 21.93
C LYS A 146 -1.64 -57.31 20.48
N GLY A 147 -0.63 -57.22 19.60
CA GLY A 147 -0.77 -57.55 18.17
C GLY A 147 -1.74 -56.58 17.41
N ILE A 148 -1.98 -55.39 17.94
CA ILE A 148 -2.89 -54.38 17.35
C ILE A 148 -2.12 -53.54 16.35
N ASP A 149 -2.41 -53.63 15.05
CA ASP A 149 -1.86 -52.82 13.98
C ASP A 149 -2.57 -51.45 13.89
N LYS A 150 -2.61 -50.71 15.00
CA LYS A 150 -3.17 -49.36 15.06
C LYS A 150 -2.05 -48.35 15.24
N LYS A 151 -1.83 -47.48 14.23
CA LYS A 151 -0.84 -46.40 14.30
C LYS A 151 -1.22 -45.40 15.42
N VAL A 152 -0.27 -45.17 16.33
CA VAL A 152 -0.39 -44.14 17.38
C VAL A 152 -0.03 -42.79 16.77
N PRO A 153 -0.90 -41.77 16.85
CA PRO A 153 -0.58 -40.43 16.37
C PRO A 153 0.57 -39.80 17.18
N MET A 154 1.65 -39.42 16.52
CA MET A 154 2.83 -38.80 17.15
C MET A 154 2.62 -37.25 17.26
N ARG A 155 1.77 -36.79 18.16
CA ARG A 155 1.49 -35.38 18.38
C ARG A 155 2.68 -34.62 18.99
N SER A 156 3.52 -35.29 19.75
CA SER A 156 4.73 -34.73 20.36
C SER A 156 5.85 -34.38 19.34
N ARG A 157 5.68 -34.73 18.06
CA ARG A 157 6.58 -34.28 16.99
C ARG A 157 6.49 -32.81 16.66
N TYR A 158 5.33 -32.17 16.90
CA TYR A 158 5.06 -30.78 16.53
C TYR A 158 4.36 -30.02 17.67
N VAL A 159 5.08 -29.86 18.78
CA VAL A 159 4.57 -29.07 19.90
C VAL A 159 4.95 -27.61 19.70
N ARG A 160 3.93 -26.75 19.55
CA ARG A 160 4.16 -25.32 19.39
C ARG A 160 4.62 -24.68 20.71
N ILE A 161 5.82 -24.08 20.70
CA ILE A 161 6.42 -23.50 21.91
C ILE A 161 6.04 -22.02 22.05
N LEU A 162 6.16 -21.23 20.98
CA LEU A 162 5.76 -19.81 20.99
C LEU A 162 4.32 -19.63 20.51
N ARG A 163 3.56 -18.75 21.15
CA ARG A 163 2.18 -18.42 20.74
C ARG A 163 2.15 -17.68 19.41
N ASN A 164 3.06 -16.72 19.24
CA ASN A 164 3.17 -15.88 18.08
C ASN A 164 4.34 -16.33 17.19
N ASP A 165 4.23 -16.06 15.91
CA ASP A 165 5.31 -16.23 14.96
C ASP A 165 6.35 -15.12 15.17
N ILE A 166 7.63 -15.44 14.94
CA ILE A 166 8.74 -14.53 15.22
C ILE A 166 9.50 -14.14 13.95
N SER A 167 10.24 -13.04 14.02
CA SER A 167 11.08 -12.57 12.93
C SER A 167 12.33 -13.46 12.73
N TYR A 168 13.00 -13.32 11.60
CA TYR A 168 14.28 -13.98 11.35
C TYR A 168 15.38 -13.58 12.35
N VAL A 169 15.36 -12.33 12.81
CA VAL A 169 16.29 -11.82 13.81
C VAL A 169 16.08 -12.54 15.14
N ASP A 170 14.83 -12.65 15.59
CA ASP A 170 14.48 -13.38 16.80
C ASP A 170 14.79 -14.88 16.67
N LEU A 171 14.57 -15.47 15.48
CA LEU A 171 14.95 -16.86 15.22
C LEU A 171 16.45 -17.08 15.37
N LYS A 172 17.29 -16.17 14.89
CA LYS A 172 18.74 -16.23 15.09
C LYS A 172 19.09 -16.18 16.58
N GLU A 173 18.43 -15.30 17.32
CA GLU A 173 18.67 -15.13 18.76
C GLU A 173 18.28 -16.38 19.54
N ILE A 174 17.07 -16.93 19.36
CA ILE A 174 16.63 -18.12 20.09
C ILE A 174 17.48 -19.37 19.80
N ARG A 175 18.11 -19.44 18.61
CA ARG A 175 19.06 -20.51 18.28
C ARG A 175 20.34 -20.46 19.11
N THR A 176 20.62 -19.39 19.82
CA THR A 176 21.76 -19.28 20.76
C THR A 176 21.38 -19.68 22.18
N TYR A 177 20.10 -19.88 22.48
CA TYR A 177 19.61 -20.18 23.84
C TYR A 177 20.05 -21.58 24.31
N PRO A 178 20.20 -21.78 25.62
CA PRO A 178 20.53 -23.08 26.19
C PRO A 178 19.63 -24.17 25.65
N PHE A 179 20.17 -25.33 25.34
CA PHE A 179 19.54 -26.47 24.68
C PHE A 179 19.26 -26.26 23.18
N TRP A 180 18.76 -25.08 22.75
CA TRP A 180 18.48 -24.79 21.33
C TRP A 180 19.71 -24.39 20.51
N ASN A 181 20.84 -24.12 21.16
CA ASN A 181 22.14 -23.91 20.52
C ASN A 181 22.75 -25.17 19.92
N GLN A 182 22.12 -26.34 20.14
CA GLN A 182 22.52 -27.62 19.56
C GLN A 182 21.91 -27.83 18.18
N ARG A 183 22.42 -28.82 17.43
CA ARG A 183 21.84 -29.22 16.14
C ARG A 183 20.37 -29.65 16.33
N SER A 184 19.53 -29.37 15.33
CA SER A 184 18.07 -29.62 15.40
C SER A 184 17.70 -31.06 15.78
N ASN A 185 18.50 -32.07 15.40
CA ASN A 185 18.27 -33.45 15.78
C ASN A 185 18.47 -33.72 17.29
N ARG A 186 19.23 -32.87 18.02
CA ARG A 186 19.44 -32.95 19.47
C ARG A 186 18.56 -31.99 20.26
N SER A 187 18.24 -30.86 19.68
CA SER A 187 17.41 -29.81 20.33
C SER A 187 15.93 -29.98 20.03
N GLY A 188 15.58 -30.74 18.99
CA GLY A 188 14.21 -30.84 18.51
C GLY A 188 13.63 -29.54 17.95
N LEU A 189 14.41 -28.46 17.86
CA LEU A 189 13.93 -27.16 17.39
C LEU A 189 13.56 -27.22 15.90
N ILE A 190 12.30 -26.89 15.61
CA ILE A 190 11.75 -26.71 14.27
C ILE A 190 11.28 -25.28 14.14
N ALA A 191 11.79 -24.57 13.12
CA ALA A 191 11.31 -23.28 12.71
C ALA A 191 10.63 -23.44 11.35
N GLU A 192 9.32 -23.31 11.32
CA GLU A 192 8.53 -23.37 10.09
C GLU A 192 8.30 -21.97 9.56
N GLU A 193 8.80 -21.71 8.37
CA GLU A 193 8.64 -20.43 7.71
C GLU A 193 7.19 -20.25 7.22
N ARG A 194 6.63 -19.07 7.51
CA ARG A 194 5.32 -18.65 7.04
C ARG A 194 5.41 -17.24 6.53
N ASN A 195 4.82 -16.99 5.40
CA ASN A 195 4.66 -15.65 4.90
C ASN A 195 3.57 -14.91 5.70
N ALA A 196 3.87 -13.72 6.20
CA ALA A 196 2.91 -12.85 6.86
C ALA A 196 2.76 -11.54 6.09
N ARG A 197 1.51 -11.10 5.90
CA ARG A 197 1.23 -9.82 5.27
C ARG A 197 1.30 -8.71 6.31
N LYS A 198 2.19 -7.75 6.13
CA LYS A 198 2.36 -6.59 7.00
C LYS A 198 2.01 -5.30 6.31
N LYS A 199 1.47 -4.36 7.08
CA LYS A 199 1.19 -2.98 6.68
C LYS A 199 2.05 -2.04 7.52
N PRO A 200 3.18 -1.54 7.00
CA PRO A 200 4.13 -0.74 7.77
C PRO A 200 3.53 0.56 8.33
N PHE A 201 2.56 1.17 7.61
CA PHE A 201 1.84 2.35 8.05
C PHE A 201 0.55 2.04 8.85
N GLY A 202 0.43 0.82 9.37
CA GLY A 202 -0.69 0.42 10.23
C GLY A 202 -2.04 0.54 9.53
N ASN A 203 -2.86 1.49 9.98
CA ASN A 203 -4.23 1.66 9.49
C ASN A 203 -4.37 2.61 8.30
N LEU A 204 -3.29 3.20 7.80
CA LEU A 204 -3.34 4.16 6.70
C LEU A 204 -3.95 3.51 5.44
N ALA A 205 -5.05 4.07 4.92
CA ALA A 205 -5.82 3.54 3.80
C ALA A 205 -6.14 2.04 3.93
N ASN A 206 -6.32 1.56 5.16
CA ASN A 206 -6.40 0.13 5.48
C ASN A 206 -7.54 -0.58 4.72
N ARG A 207 -8.70 0.07 4.58
CA ARG A 207 -9.84 -0.51 3.87
C ARG A 207 -9.64 -0.55 2.36
N THR A 208 -8.97 0.48 1.82
CA THR A 208 -8.67 0.59 0.39
C THR A 208 -7.60 -0.42 -0.02
N VAL A 209 -6.49 -0.49 0.71
CA VAL A 209 -5.47 -1.53 0.53
C VAL A 209 -6.11 -2.91 0.70
N GLY A 210 -6.94 -3.06 1.71
CA GLY A 210 -7.63 -4.32 2.00
C GLY A 210 -6.81 -5.25 2.87
N SER A 211 -7.30 -6.46 3.01
CA SER A 211 -6.71 -7.53 3.84
C SER A 211 -6.61 -8.84 3.07
N VAL A 212 -5.80 -9.74 3.59
CA VAL A 212 -5.69 -11.13 3.15
C VAL A 212 -6.28 -12.05 4.22
N TYR A 213 -6.66 -13.26 3.84
CA TYR A 213 -7.03 -14.28 4.81
C TYR A 213 -5.82 -14.66 5.67
N LYS A 214 -6.06 -15.15 6.91
CA LYS A 214 -5.00 -15.67 7.79
C LYS A 214 -4.16 -16.75 7.11
N ASP A 215 -4.83 -17.59 6.34
CA ASP A 215 -4.25 -18.52 5.42
C ASP A 215 -4.03 -17.79 4.10
N LEU A 216 -2.79 -17.42 3.81
CA LEU A 216 -2.44 -16.66 2.61
C LEU A 216 -2.78 -17.39 1.31
N ASP A 217 -2.91 -18.73 1.36
CA ASP A 217 -3.30 -19.53 0.19
C ASP A 217 -4.74 -19.22 -0.25
N LYS A 218 -5.59 -18.73 0.66
CA LYS A 218 -6.93 -18.24 0.35
C LYS A 218 -6.94 -16.88 -0.35
N GLY A 219 -5.82 -16.16 -0.32
CA GLY A 219 -5.61 -14.91 -1.05
C GLY A 219 -6.16 -13.67 -0.39
N GLY A 220 -6.52 -12.69 -1.24
CA GLY A 220 -7.07 -11.41 -0.80
C GLY A 220 -8.50 -11.54 -0.27
N ALA A 221 -8.80 -10.85 0.83
CA ALA A 221 -10.13 -10.85 1.45
C ALA A 221 -10.91 -9.56 1.17
N SER A 222 -10.24 -8.44 0.90
CA SER A 222 -10.88 -7.16 0.63
C SER A 222 -9.95 -6.17 -0.07
N GLY A 223 -10.48 -5.05 -0.56
CA GLY A 223 -9.72 -3.93 -1.14
C GLY A 223 -8.90 -4.32 -2.37
N LEU A 224 -7.78 -3.62 -2.58
CA LEU A 224 -6.83 -3.90 -3.66
C LEU A 224 -6.25 -5.32 -3.56
N GLU A 225 -6.05 -5.82 -2.33
CA GLU A 225 -5.60 -7.18 -2.08
C GLU A 225 -6.53 -8.23 -2.71
N LEU A 226 -7.85 -8.02 -2.66
CA LEU A 226 -8.83 -8.90 -3.29
C LEU A 226 -8.95 -8.65 -4.80
N LYS A 227 -9.03 -7.37 -5.20
CA LYS A 227 -9.24 -7.00 -6.61
C LYS A 227 -8.12 -7.52 -7.52
N TYR A 228 -6.89 -7.41 -7.04
CA TYR A 228 -5.69 -7.79 -7.78
C TYR A 228 -5.02 -9.06 -7.23
N ASP A 229 -5.77 -9.91 -6.54
CA ASP A 229 -5.24 -11.10 -5.91
C ASP A 229 -4.48 -12.01 -6.86
N SER A 230 -5.00 -12.22 -8.09
CA SER A 230 -4.36 -13.05 -9.12
C SER A 230 -2.98 -12.54 -9.54
N LEU A 231 -2.76 -11.22 -9.51
CA LEU A 231 -1.48 -10.61 -9.85
C LEU A 231 -0.53 -10.60 -8.64
N LEU A 232 -1.07 -10.24 -7.47
CA LEU A 232 -0.30 -10.15 -6.22
C LEU A 232 0.16 -11.51 -5.71
N ARG A 233 -0.65 -12.57 -5.89
CA ARG A 233 -0.40 -13.90 -5.33
C ARG A 233 0.82 -14.59 -5.90
N GLY A 234 1.13 -14.37 -7.19
CA GLY A 234 2.14 -15.10 -7.93
C GLY A 234 1.72 -16.55 -8.25
N VAL A 235 2.68 -17.34 -8.71
CA VAL A 235 2.44 -18.75 -9.10
C VAL A 235 3.28 -19.67 -8.21
N PRO A 236 2.64 -20.64 -7.51
CA PRO A 236 3.39 -21.58 -6.68
C PRO A 236 4.37 -22.43 -7.48
N GLY A 237 5.53 -22.68 -6.91
CA GLY A 237 6.50 -23.64 -7.40
C GLY A 237 6.29 -25.02 -6.78
N VAL A 238 7.02 -25.99 -7.30
CA VAL A 238 7.00 -27.38 -6.85
C VAL A 238 8.41 -27.82 -6.50
N LYS A 239 8.59 -28.42 -5.34
CA LYS A 239 9.83 -29.08 -4.93
C LYS A 239 9.54 -30.47 -4.38
N PHE A 240 10.49 -31.34 -4.49
CA PHE A 240 10.46 -32.64 -3.84
C PHE A 240 11.71 -32.84 -2.99
N ARG A 241 11.62 -33.69 -1.99
CA ARG A 241 12.76 -34.11 -1.21
C ARG A 241 13.27 -35.43 -1.73
N GLN A 242 14.57 -35.48 -2.00
CA GLN A 242 15.25 -36.69 -2.42
C GLN A 242 16.39 -36.99 -1.48
N LYS A 243 16.54 -38.30 -1.14
CA LYS A 243 17.64 -38.80 -0.33
C LYS A 243 18.87 -39.03 -1.22
N ILE A 244 19.84 -38.12 -1.19
CA ILE A 244 21.08 -38.18 -1.96
C ILE A 244 22.20 -38.48 -0.96
N GLN A 245 22.95 -39.59 -1.20
CA GLN A 245 24.05 -40.04 -0.31
C GLN A 245 23.66 -40.12 1.18
N GLY A 246 22.45 -40.62 1.45
CA GLY A 246 21.93 -40.77 2.81
C GLY A 246 21.39 -39.47 3.45
N ARG A 247 21.45 -38.33 2.77
CA ARG A 247 20.92 -37.03 3.25
C ARG A 247 19.72 -36.61 2.44
N TRP A 248 18.70 -36.09 3.12
CA TRP A 248 17.54 -35.50 2.47
C TRP A 248 17.88 -34.11 1.93
N MET A 249 17.73 -33.93 0.63
CA MET A 249 17.92 -32.64 -0.04
C MET A 249 16.61 -32.19 -0.73
N ASP A 250 16.29 -30.90 -0.66
CA ASP A 250 15.18 -30.32 -1.41
C ASP A 250 15.66 -30.06 -2.85
N VAL A 251 14.95 -30.61 -3.81
CA VAL A 251 15.18 -30.40 -5.24
C VAL A 251 14.01 -29.62 -5.80
N VAL A 252 14.28 -28.47 -6.42
CA VAL A 252 13.24 -27.62 -7.03
C VAL A 252 12.94 -28.17 -8.43
N GLU A 253 11.71 -28.62 -8.62
CA GLU A 253 11.20 -29.08 -9.93
C GLU A 253 10.72 -27.90 -10.76
N LYS A 254 9.91 -27.03 -10.14
CA LYS A 254 9.42 -25.77 -10.74
C LYS A 254 9.62 -24.64 -9.73
N PRO A 255 10.39 -23.58 -10.07
CA PRO A 255 10.52 -22.43 -9.18
C PRO A 255 9.19 -21.71 -9.03
N ALA A 256 8.96 -21.09 -7.88
CA ALA A 256 7.84 -20.20 -7.68
C ALA A 256 8.06 -18.90 -8.48
N GLU A 257 6.99 -18.36 -9.03
CA GLU A 257 6.98 -17.03 -9.65
C GLU A 257 6.40 -16.03 -8.67
N GLU A 258 7.16 -15.02 -8.30
CA GLU A 258 6.74 -13.98 -7.36
C GLU A 258 5.56 -13.18 -7.91
N GLY A 259 4.70 -12.67 -7.01
CA GLY A 259 3.60 -11.81 -7.41
C GLY A 259 4.09 -10.44 -7.88
N TRP A 260 3.27 -9.78 -8.69
CA TRP A 260 3.55 -8.43 -9.18
C TRP A 260 3.33 -7.39 -8.09
N ASP A 261 4.17 -6.38 -8.06
CA ASP A 261 4.00 -5.22 -7.20
C ASP A 261 3.00 -4.23 -7.81
N ILE A 262 2.25 -3.53 -6.96
CA ILE A 262 1.30 -2.50 -7.36
C ILE A 262 1.74 -1.16 -6.79
N VAL A 263 1.89 -0.16 -7.66
CA VAL A 263 2.03 1.24 -7.25
C VAL A 263 0.66 1.90 -7.34
N THR A 264 0.20 2.46 -6.24
CA THR A 264 -1.08 3.17 -6.17
C THR A 264 -0.93 4.65 -6.54
N THR A 265 -2.05 5.34 -6.70
CA THR A 265 -2.10 6.80 -6.87
C THR A 265 -2.04 7.53 -5.52
N ILE A 266 -2.20 6.81 -4.40
CA ILE A 266 -2.26 7.37 -3.05
C ILE A 266 -0.92 8.01 -2.70
N ASP A 267 -0.97 9.28 -2.28
CA ASP A 267 0.13 9.98 -1.65
C ASP A 267 0.04 9.82 -0.13
N ALA A 268 1.08 9.29 0.51
CA ALA A 268 1.05 9.00 1.94
C ALA A 268 0.81 10.25 2.80
N GLY A 269 1.35 11.40 2.41
CA GLY A 269 1.17 12.65 3.15
C GLY A 269 -0.25 13.22 2.98
N ILE A 270 -0.79 13.20 1.77
CA ILE A 270 -2.18 13.64 1.51
C ILE A 270 -3.18 12.71 2.19
N GLN A 271 -2.92 11.40 2.19
CA GLN A 271 -3.74 10.41 2.89
C GLN A 271 -3.77 10.68 4.42
N ASP A 272 -2.60 10.96 5.03
CA ASP A 272 -2.50 11.29 6.47
C ASP A 272 -3.22 12.60 6.80
N ILE A 273 -3.02 13.65 6.00
CA ILE A 273 -3.74 14.93 6.12
C ILE A 273 -5.25 14.68 6.09
N THR A 274 -5.72 13.89 5.11
CA THR A 274 -7.14 13.62 4.89
C THR A 274 -7.74 12.83 6.08
N GLU A 275 -7.03 11.81 6.56
CA GLU A 275 -7.48 11.00 7.68
C GLU A 275 -7.55 11.81 8.99
N ARG A 276 -6.52 12.59 9.29
CA ARG A 276 -6.46 13.42 10.49
C ARG A 276 -7.56 14.46 10.51
N ALA A 277 -7.73 15.23 9.42
CA ALA A 277 -8.77 16.25 9.32
C ALA A 277 -10.18 15.67 9.48
N LEU A 278 -10.46 14.52 8.86
CA LEU A 278 -11.74 13.84 9.00
C LEU A 278 -11.95 13.30 10.43
N ARG A 279 -10.95 12.63 10.97
CA ARG A 279 -10.99 12.02 12.33
C ARG A 279 -11.26 13.04 13.42
N GLU A 280 -10.58 14.19 13.38
CA GLU A 280 -10.77 15.29 14.34
C GLU A 280 -12.22 15.77 14.34
N LYS A 281 -12.82 15.99 13.14
CA LYS A 281 -14.21 16.42 13.05
C LYS A 281 -15.21 15.35 13.45
N LEU A 282 -14.92 14.08 13.17
CA LEU A 282 -15.76 12.95 13.61
C LEU A 282 -15.78 12.83 15.14
N ILE A 283 -14.66 13.03 15.81
CA ILE A 283 -14.56 13.04 17.28
C ILE A 283 -15.36 14.24 17.83
N GLU A 284 -15.18 15.44 17.26
CA GLU A 284 -15.89 16.65 17.69
C GLU A 284 -17.41 16.51 17.57
N THR A 285 -17.88 15.92 16.46
CA THR A 285 -19.32 15.81 16.16
C THR A 285 -19.95 14.49 16.61
N GLU A 286 -19.17 13.57 17.16
CA GLU A 286 -19.57 12.20 17.49
C GLU A 286 -20.38 11.51 16.39
N ALA A 287 -20.04 11.77 15.13
CA ALA A 287 -20.73 11.22 14.00
C ALA A 287 -20.61 9.68 13.93
N GLU A 288 -21.61 9.01 13.35
CA GLU A 288 -21.60 7.54 13.20
C GLU A 288 -20.49 7.09 12.24
N SER A 289 -20.28 7.83 11.14
CA SER A 289 -19.20 7.56 10.18
C SER A 289 -18.87 8.79 9.36
N GLY A 290 -17.71 8.76 8.70
CA GLY A 290 -17.28 9.80 7.76
C GLY A 290 -16.50 9.25 6.59
N THR A 291 -16.58 10.00 5.49
CA THR A 291 -15.86 9.70 4.24
C THR A 291 -15.22 10.97 3.73
N ALA A 292 -13.95 10.92 3.35
CA ALA A 292 -13.26 11.98 2.64
C ALA A 292 -12.45 11.41 1.48
N ILE A 293 -12.53 12.07 0.32
CA ILE A 293 -11.86 11.63 -0.91
C ILE A 293 -11.25 12.86 -1.57
N ILE A 294 -9.95 12.79 -1.92
CA ILE A 294 -9.26 13.80 -2.70
C ILE A 294 -8.76 13.20 -4.00
N MET A 295 -9.08 13.85 -5.12
CA MET A 295 -8.82 13.41 -6.47
C MET A 295 -8.12 14.52 -7.26
N GLU A 296 -7.08 14.18 -7.98
CA GLU A 296 -6.41 15.09 -8.90
C GLU A 296 -7.29 15.36 -10.13
N VAL A 297 -7.48 16.63 -10.47
CA VAL A 297 -8.47 17.05 -11.47
C VAL A 297 -8.15 16.51 -12.86
N LYS A 298 -6.92 16.65 -13.33
CA LYS A 298 -6.53 16.33 -14.71
C LYS A 298 -6.42 14.83 -14.99
N THR A 299 -6.01 14.05 -13.99
CA THR A 299 -5.69 12.62 -14.17
C THR A 299 -6.78 11.68 -13.69
N GLY A 300 -7.57 12.09 -12.70
CA GLY A 300 -8.51 11.19 -12.02
C GLY A 300 -7.87 10.32 -10.93
N GLU A 301 -6.60 10.54 -10.62
CA GLU A 301 -5.89 9.84 -9.57
C GLU A 301 -6.44 10.18 -8.19
N ILE A 302 -6.83 9.18 -7.41
CA ILE A 302 -7.18 9.36 -6.01
C ILE A 302 -5.89 9.48 -5.20
N LYS A 303 -5.62 10.66 -4.63
CA LYS A 303 -4.44 10.92 -3.81
C LYS A 303 -4.65 10.57 -2.34
N GLY A 304 -5.90 10.60 -1.89
CA GLY A 304 -6.30 10.18 -0.55
C GLY A 304 -7.74 9.72 -0.52
N ILE A 305 -8.01 8.67 0.26
CA ILE A 305 -9.35 8.14 0.47
C ILE A 305 -9.47 7.53 1.86
N VAL A 306 -10.43 8.03 2.62
CA VAL A 306 -10.64 7.69 4.02
C VAL A 306 -12.09 7.35 4.28
N ASN A 307 -12.33 6.23 4.95
CA ASN A 307 -13.65 5.74 5.35
C ASN A 307 -13.60 5.33 6.81
N LEU A 308 -14.07 6.19 7.70
CA LEU A 308 -14.02 5.97 9.15
C LEU A 308 -15.41 5.68 9.71
N ASP A 309 -15.53 4.58 10.42
CA ASP A 309 -16.73 4.18 11.17
C ASP A 309 -16.46 4.27 12.68
N ARG A 310 -17.45 4.68 13.47
CA ARG A 310 -17.37 4.75 14.94
C ARG A 310 -17.45 3.35 15.52
N MET A 311 -16.43 2.97 16.29
CA MET A 311 -16.37 1.67 16.97
C MET A 311 -17.12 1.70 18.29
N SER A 312 -17.40 0.53 18.87
CA SER A 312 -18.11 0.38 20.15
C SER A 312 -17.41 1.08 21.33
N ASN A 313 -16.09 1.25 21.27
CA ASN A 313 -15.30 1.97 22.25
C ASN A 313 -15.26 3.49 22.05
N GLY A 314 -16.01 4.02 21.06
CA GLY A 314 -16.04 5.44 20.72
C GLY A 314 -14.92 5.91 19.78
N ASN A 315 -13.90 5.10 19.54
CA ASN A 315 -12.83 5.40 18.56
C ASN A 315 -13.31 5.21 17.12
N TYR A 316 -12.56 5.76 16.19
CA TYR A 316 -12.82 5.63 14.75
C TYR A 316 -11.76 4.76 14.07
N ALA A 317 -12.22 3.85 13.23
CA ALA A 317 -11.35 2.99 12.42
C ALA A 317 -11.91 2.86 11.00
N GLU A 318 -11.04 2.53 10.04
CA GLU A 318 -11.50 2.22 8.69
C GLU A 318 -12.34 0.94 8.67
N GLY A 319 -13.59 1.08 8.28
CA GLY A 319 -14.60 0.02 8.23
C GLY A 319 -15.06 -0.31 6.81
N ASN A 320 -16.24 0.18 6.43
CA ASN A 320 -16.81 -0.07 5.11
C ASN A 320 -16.21 0.87 4.05
N PRO A 321 -16.16 0.48 2.76
CA PRO A 321 -15.71 1.33 1.67
C PRO A 321 -16.77 2.36 1.29
N ASN A 322 -17.19 3.19 2.25
CA ASN A 322 -18.33 4.10 2.16
C ASN A 322 -18.24 5.06 0.96
N ALA A 323 -17.02 5.42 0.55
CA ALA A 323 -16.77 6.21 -0.65
C ALA A 323 -17.44 5.65 -1.91
N PHE A 324 -17.48 4.34 -2.04
CA PHE A 324 -17.99 3.61 -3.20
C PHE A 324 -19.36 2.97 -2.95
N SER A 325 -19.59 2.45 -1.73
CA SER A 325 -20.75 1.61 -1.41
C SER A 325 -21.91 2.32 -0.73
N TYR A 326 -21.66 3.51 -0.14
CA TYR A 326 -22.69 4.20 0.59
C TYR A 326 -23.70 4.89 -0.33
N MET A 327 -24.85 4.22 -0.51
CA MET A 327 -25.95 4.71 -1.34
C MET A 327 -26.83 5.65 -0.50
N ASN A 328 -26.56 6.94 -0.55
CA ASN A 328 -27.36 7.97 0.16
C ASN A 328 -27.97 8.99 -0.79
N GLU A 329 -28.93 9.71 -0.27
CA GLU A 329 -29.45 10.90 -0.94
C GLU A 329 -28.40 12.00 -0.87
N PRO A 330 -27.90 12.52 -2.03
CA PRO A 330 -26.83 13.51 -2.07
C PRO A 330 -27.26 14.88 -1.51
N GLY A 331 -28.57 15.10 -1.39
CA GLY A 331 -29.13 16.37 -0.93
C GLY A 331 -28.70 17.56 -1.80
N SER A 332 -28.44 18.68 -1.19
CA SER A 332 -28.18 19.94 -1.89
C SER A 332 -26.96 19.97 -2.81
N THR A 333 -26.05 19.00 -2.73
CA THR A 333 -24.96 18.87 -3.72
C THR A 333 -25.50 18.52 -5.11
N PHE A 334 -26.66 17.85 -5.19
CA PHE A 334 -27.33 17.50 -6.43
C PHE A 334 -27.98 18.71 -7.15
N LYS A 335 -28.20 19.83 -6.47
CA LYS A 335 -28.72 21.06 -7.08
C LYS A 335 -27.84 21.58 -8.23
N THR A 336 -26.54 21.35 -8.13
CA THR A 336 -25.58 21.66 -9.20
C THR A 336 -25.85 20.80 -10.45
N VAL A 337 -26.22 19.53 -10.29
CA VAL A 337 -26.67 18.67 -11.40
C VAL A 337 -27.95 19.23 -12.02
N THR A 338 -28.93 19.59 -11.22
CA THR A 338 -30.20 20.17 -11.65
C THR A 338 -29.99 21.45 -12.41
N ALA A 339 -29.20 22.38 -11.90
CA ALA A 339 -28.89 23.63 -12.55
C ALA A 339 -28.16 23.40 -13.88
N MET A 340 -27.18 22.49 -13.92
CA MET A 340 -26.45 22.14 -15.15
C MET A 340 -27.40 21.64 -16.25
N VAL A 341 -28.28 20.68 -15.91
CA VAL A 341 -29.26 20.15 -16.87
C VAL A 341 -30.18 21.26 -17.39
N ALA A 342 -30.75 22.08 -16.50
CA ALA A 342 -31.72 23.10 -16.89
C ALA A 342 -31.10 24.26 -17.69
N LEU A 343 -29.87 24.68 -17.37
CA LEU A 343 -29.09 25.65 -18.14
C LEU A 343 -28.71 25.11 -19.52
N ASP A 344 -28.24 23.86 -19.58
CA ASP A 344 -27.78 23.23 -20.82
C ASP A 344 -28.94 23.02 -21.81
N ASP A 345 -30.12 22.69 -21.30
CA ASP A 345 -31.37 22.56 -22.09
C ASP A 345 -31.99 23.93 -22.44
N GLY A 346 -31.47 25.01 -21.89
CA GLY A 346 -31.99 26.39 -22.15
C GLY A 346 -33.34 26.68 -21.46
N VAL A 347 -33.72 25.90 -20.44
CA VAL A 347 -34.94 26.07 -19.65
C VAL A 347 -34.86 27.31 -18.77
N ILE A 348 -33.67 27.65 -18.31
CA ILE A 348 -33.36 28.76 -17.43
C ILE A 348 -32.09 29.49 -17.86
N THR A 349 -31.95 30.72 -17.36
CA THR A 349 -30.72 31.50 -17.32
C THR A 349 -30.30 31.73 -15.86
N PRO A 350 -29.05 32.11 -15.56
CA PRO A 350 -28.60 32.41 -14.19
C PRO A 350 -29.44 33.52 -13.51
N THR A 351 -29.95 34.46 -14.28
CA THR A 351 -30.70 35.63 -13.81
C THR A 351 -32.20 35.43 -13.75
N ASP A 352 -32.74 34.32 -14.28
CA ASP A 352 -34.13 33.96 -14.10
C ASP A 352 -34.49 33.95 -12.62
N SER A 353 -35.55 34.62 -12.21
CA SER A 353 -35.93 34.75 -10.82
C SER A 353 -37.24 34.02 -10.52
N PHE A 354 -37.31 33.49 -9.31
CA PHE A 354 -38.45 32.74 -8.79
C PHE A 354 -38.89 33.32 -7.45
N TYR A 355 -40.19 33.52 -7.28
CA TYR A 355 -40.75 33.93 -5.99
C TYR A 355 -40.59 32.80 -4.97
N VAL A 356 -39.89 33.04 -3.87
CA VAL A 356 -39.66 32.11 -2.80
C VAL A 356 -40.33 32.49 -1.48
N GLY A 357 -40.74 33.77 -1.34
CA GLY A 357 -41.35 34.28 -0.14
C GLY A 357 -40.53 33.98 1.11
N ASN A 358 -41.15 33.42 2.13
CA ASN A 358 -40.51 32.98 3.36
C ASN A 358 -39.84 31.61 3.25
N GLY A 359 -39.58 31.06 2.05
CA GLY A 359 -38.97 29.75 1.83
C GLY A 359 -39.92 28.57 1.97
N LEU A 360 -41.23 28.80 1.72
CA LEU A 360 -42.24 27.74 1.71
C LEU A 360 -42.91 27.70 0.35
N PHE A 361 -43.00 26.50 -0.23
CA PHE A 361 -43.69 26.22 -1.47
C PHE A 361 -44.50 24.94 -1.37
N GLN A 362 -45.79 24.99 -1.58
CA GLN A 362 -46.68 23.83 -1.58
C GLN A 362 -46.83 23.27 -2.98
N TYR A 363 -46.49 21.99 -3.15
CA TYR A 363 -46.73 21.28 -4.41
C TYR A 363 -47.37 19.90 -4.10
N ASN A 364 -48.48 19.62 -4.78
CA ASN A 364 -49.24 18.38 -4.61
C ASN A 364 -49.46 17.97 -3.13
N LYS A 365 -49.99 18.92 -2.33
CA LYS A 365 -50.26 18.80 -0.88
C LYS A 365 -49.04 18.55 0.00
N ARG A 366 -47.81 18.60 -0.54
CA ARG A 366 -46.58 18.51 0.24
C ARG A 366 -45.83 19.83 0.24
N TRP A 367 -45.10 20.13 1.30
CA TRP A 367 -44.33 21.35 1.48
C TRP A 367 -42.87 21.15 1.12
N VAL A 368 -42.38 21.91 0.15
CA VAL A 368 -40.96 22.17 -0.08
C VAL A 368 -40.54 23.30 0.86
N ARG A 369 -39.43 23.13 1.56
CA ARG A 369 -38.97 24.05 2.59
C ARG A 369 -37.50 24.40 2.38
N ASP A 370 -37.18 25.70 2.43
CA ASP A 370 -35.81 26.18 2.52
C ASP A 370 -35.32 26.18 3.97
N HIS A 371 -34.04 26.17 4.20
CA HIS A 371 -33.47 26.07 5.54
C HIS A 371 -33.79 27.28 6.43
N TYR A 372 -34.12 28.44 5.83
CA TYR A 372 -34.45 29.67 6.55
C TYR A 372 -35.96 29.88 6.83
N TRP A 373 -36.84 29.00 6.35
CA TRP A 373 -38.28 29.16 6.47
C TRP A 373 -38.80 29.42 7.89
N ARG A 374 -38.14 28.84 8.90
CA ARG A 374 -38.49 29.05 10.32
C ARG A 374 -38.09 30.41 10.85
N ARG A 375 -37.21 31.14 10.16
CA ARG A 375 -36.74 32.46 10.59
C ARG A 375 -37.71 33.61 10.21
N GLY A 376 -38.76 33.29 9.44
CA GLY A 376 -39.79 34.22 9.05
C GLY A 376 -39.33 35.33 8.09
N GLN A 377 -38.12 35.24 7.55
CA GLN A 377 -37.61 36.21 6.58
C GLN A 377 -38.25 35.99 5.21
N ASP A 378 -39.02 36.99 4.72
CA ASP A 378 -39.46 37.03 3.34
C ASP A 378 -38.29 37.51 2.46
N ARG A 379 -37.91 36.70 1.50
CA ARG A 379 -36.84 37.02 0.53
C ARG A 379 -37.41 37.43 -0.86
N GLY A 380 -38.73 37.45 -1.01
CA GLY A 380 -39.35 37.79 -2.27
C GLY A 380 -38.94 36.89 -3.41
N TYR A 381 -38.20 37.46 -4.36
CA TYR A 381 -37.67 36.76 -5.53
C TYR A 381 -36.18 36.45 -5.33
N LEU A 382 -35.75 35.27 -5.77
CA LEU A 382 -34.35 34.88 -5.87
C LEU A 382 -34.05 34.49 -7.32
N THR A 383 -32.91 34.92 -7.83
CA THR A 383 -32.35 34.39 -9.07
C THR A 383 -31.91 32.94 -8.93
N VAL A 384 -31.73 32.23 -10.03
CA VAL A 384 -31.21 30.86 -10.01
C VAL A 384 -29.82 30.82 -9.34
N GLU A 385 -28.97 31.81 -9.66
CA GLU A 385 -27.63 31.94 -9.07
C GLU A 385 -27.69 32.12 -7.55
N GLU A 386 -28.52 33.05 -7.05
CA GLU A 386 -28.74 33.24 -5.62
C GLU A 386 -29.37 32.01 -4.97
N GLY A 387 -30.28 31.33 -5.65
CA GLY A 387 -30.89 30.09 -5.22
C GLY A 387 -29.86 28.96 -5.02
N ILE A 388 -28.84 28.86 -5.86
CA ILE A 388 -27.72 27.94 -5.70
C ILE A 388 -26.84 28.40 -4.53
N ALA A 389 -26.50 29.68 -4.45
CA ALA A 389 -25.62 30.24 -3.41
C ALA A 389 -26.16 29.98 -2.00
N ILE A 390 -27.46 30.30 -1.76
CA ILE A 390 -28.11 30.07 -0.47
C ILE A 390 -28.75 28.68 -0.34
N SER A 391 -28.59 27.84 -1.35
CA SER A 391 -29.11 26.46 -1.37
C SER A 391 -30.65 26.35 -1.25
N SER A 392 -31.41 27.16 -2.00
CA SER A 392 -32.86 27.13 -1.99
C SER A 392 -33.42 25.85 -2.63
N ASN A 393 -34.27 25.13 -1.92
CA ASN A 393 -35.04 23.98 -2.42
C ASN A 393 -36.21 24.48 -3.28
N VAL A 394 -36.79 25.61 -2.89
CA VAL A 394 -37.93 26.23 -3.59
C VAL A 394 -37.55 26.63 -4.99
N VAL A 395 -36.40 27.31 -5.17
CA VAL A 395 -35.90 27.70 -6.52
C VAL A 395 -35.72 26.46 -7.38
N MET A 396 -34.99 25.43 -6.90
CA MET A 396 -34.72 24.23 -7.70
C MET A 396 -35.98 23.44 -8.05
N SER A 397 -36.93 23.33 -7.13
CA SER A 397 -38.23 22.72 -7.42
C SER A 397 -38.98 23.47 -8.53
N LYS A 398 -39.02 24.81 -8.47
CA LYS A 398 -39.68 25.64 -9.50
C LYS A 398 -38.97 25.59 -10.85
N VAL A 399 -37.61 25.47 -10.85
CA VAL A 399 -36.82 25.26 -12.08
C VAL A 399 -37.25 24.01 -12.81
N VAL A 400 -37.28 22.86 -12.12
CA VAL A 400 -37.65 21.57 -12.79
C VAL A 400 -39.12 21.53 -13.17
N LEU A 401 -40.02 22.14 -12.39
CA LEU A 401 -41.43 22.24 -12.76
C LEU A 401 -41.63 23.11 -14.00
N LYS A 402 -40.92 24.27 -14.11
CA LYS A 402 -40.95 25.11 -15.31
C LYS A 402 -40.57 24.36 -16.59
N GLY A 403 -39.50 23.53 -16.51
CA GLY A 403 -38.94 22.89 -17.70
C GLY A 403 -39.43 21.50 -18.00
N TYR A 404 -39.81 20.73 -16.96
CA TYR A 404 -39.88 19.27 -17.08
C TYR A 404 -41.15 18.65 -16.47
N GLU A 405 -42.12 19.47 -15.95
CA GLU A 405 -43.35 18.91 -15.35
C GLU A 405 -44.14 18.09 -16.37
N GLY A 406 -44.23 18.57 -17.62
CA GLY A 406 -44.89 17.85 -18.71
C GLY A 406 -44.11 16.65 -19.27
N ASN A 407 -42.81 16.63 -19.09
CA ASN A 407 -41.95 15.56 -19.59
C ASN A 407 -40.76 15.31 -18.67
N PRO A 408 -40.95 14.61 -17.51
CA PRO A 408 -39.89 14.33 -16.56
C PRO A 408 -38.76 13.45 -17.13
N LYS A 409 -39.05 12.68 -18.20
CA LYS A 409 -38.01 11.84 -18.87
C LYS A 409 -36.87 12.69 -19.44
N GLN A 410 -37.16 13.91 -19.90
CA GLN A 410 -36.17 14.82 -20.44
C GLN A 410 -35.15 15.25 -19.35
N PHE A 411 -35.62 15.53 -18.13
CA PHE A 411 -34.72 15.84 -17.01
C PHE A 411 -33.79 14.71 -16.70
N VAL A 412 -34.31 13.45 -16.62
CA VAL A 412 -33.49 12.27 -16.35
C VAL A 412 -32.54 11.99 -17.52
N ALA A 413 -32.96 12.19 -18.76
CA ALA A 413 -32.06 12.10 -19.92
C ALA A 413 -30.92 13.14 -19.86
N GLY A 414 -31.18 14.35 -19.31
CA GLY A 414 -30.12 15.31 -19.00
C GLY A 414 -29.11 14.81 -18.00
N ILE A 415 -29.58 14.11 -16.95
CA ILE A 415 -28.68 13.44 -15.95
C ILE A 415 -27.87 12.31 -16.60
N ASP A 416 -28.48 11.54 -17.51
CA ASP A 416 -27.78 10.49 -18.28
C ASP A 416 -26.71 11.09 -19.20
N ARG A 417 -27.01 12.22 -19.84
CA ARG A 417 -26.08 12.97 -20.70
C ARG A 417 -24.84 13.42 -19.90
N ILE A 418 -25.00 13.81 -18.63
CA ILE A 418 -23.88 14.14 -17.74
C ILE A 418 -23.04 12.89 -17.46
N GLY A 419 -23.64 11.71 -17.34
CA GLY A 419 -22.95 10.44 -17.08
C GLY A 419 -23.10 9.89 -15.66
N LEU A 420 -23.96 10.48 -14.81
CA LEU A 420 -24.14 10.08 -13.41
C LEU A 420 -24.82 8.72 -13.21
N ARG A 421 -25.49 8.17 -14.24
CA ARG A 421 -26.12 6.84 -14.20
C ARG A 421 -25.28 5.77 -14.87
N LYS A 422 -24.13 6.10 -15.47
CA LYS A 422 -23.27 5.13 -16.13
C LYS A 422 -22.71 4.12 -15.11
N PRO A 423 -22.91 2.80 -15.29
CA PRO A 423 -22.31 1.80 -14.42
C PRO A 423 -20.78 1.84 -14.55
N LEU A 424 -20.08 1.82 -13.43
CA LEU A 424 -18.63 1.84 -13.39
C LEU A 424 -18.10 0.73 -12.48
N THR A 425 -16.96 0.14 -12.85
CA THR A 425 -16.23 -0.81 -12.03
C THR A 425 -15.11 -0.09 -11.28
N TRP A 426 -14.89 -0.47 -10.04
CA TRP A 426 -13.91 0.17 -9.16
C TRP A 426 -12.74 -0.74 -8.83
N ASP A 427 -11.61 -0.14 -8.40
CA ASP A 427 -10.45 -0.88 -7.90
C ASP A 427 -10.71 -1.55 -6.56
N VAL A 428 -11.73 -1.12 -5.84
CA VAL A 428 -12.16 -1.71 -4.56
C VAL A 428 -13.42 -2.54 -4.80
N PRO A 429 -13.42 -3.86 -4.56
CA PRO A 429 -14.60 -4.71 -4.70
C PRO A 429 -15.70 -4.34 -3.71
N LEU A 430 -16.94 -4.34 -4.15
CA LEU A 430 -18.11 -3.89 -3.40
C LEU A 430 -19.09 -5.04 -3.03
N ASN A 431 -18.61 -6.29 -2.97
CA ASN A 431 -19.40 -7.46 -2.56
C ASN A 431 -20.77 -7.58 -3.28
N GLY A 432 -20.78 -7.44 -4.61
CA GLY A 432 -21.97 -7.57 -5.45
C GLY A 432 -22.79 -6.28 -5.64
N ILE A 433 -22.44 -5.19 -4.97
CA ILE A 433 -22.96 -3.85 -5.28
C ILE A 433 -22.00 -3.24 -6.29
N GLU A 434 -22.18 -3.53 -7.57
CA GLU A 434 -21.47 -2.77 -8.60
C GLU A 434 -21.95 -1.34 -8.51
N GLY A 435 -21.03 -0.43 -8.19
CA GLY A 435 -21.23 0.97 -7.83
C GLY A 435 -22.00 1.82 -8.85
N THR A 436 -23.28 1.53 -8.99
CA THR A 436 -24.22 2.28 -9.81
C THR A 436 -25.06 3.20 -8.95
N SER A 437 -25.18 4.44 -9.37
CA SER A 437 -26.16 5.36 -8.77
C SER A 437 -27.57 4.86 -9.04
N SER A 438 -28.44 4.86 -8.02
CA SER A 438 -29.86 4.56 -8.14
C SER A 438 -30.63 5.88 -8.29
N ILE A 439 -30.69 6.40 -9.49
CA ILE A 439 -31.48 7.57 -9.86
C ILE A 439 -32.79 7.07 -10.47
N ARG A 440 -33.92 7.47 -9.89
CA ARG A 440 -35.25 7.05 -10.35
C ARG A 440 -35.51 7.50 -11.79
N PHE A 441 -36.30 6.72 -12.50
CA PHE A 441 -36.69 6.97 -13.88
C PHE A 441 -38.21 6.80 -14.03
N PRO A 442 -38.91 7.65 -14.78
CA PRO A 442 -40.37 7.62 -14.84
C PRO A 442 -41.00 6.30 -15.31
N ASP A 443 -40.28 5.54 -16.14
CA ASP A 443 -40.75 4.25 -16.67
C ASP A 443 -40.19 3.04 -15.91
N ASP A 444 -39.48 3.25 -14.82
CA ASP A 444 -38.89 2.16 -14.03
C ASP A 444 -40.00 1.45 -13.22
N LYS A 445 -40.29 0.23 -13.60
CA LYS A 445 -41.27 -0.59 -12.92
C LYS A 445 -40.86 -1.01 -11.50
N THR A 446 -39.59 -0.91 -11.17
CA THR A 446 -39.01 -1.30 -9.88
C THR A 446 -38.98 -0.14 -8.87
N ASN A 447 -38.95 1.10 -9.36
CA ASN A 447 -38.87 2.31 -8.55
C ASN A 447 -40.08 3.21 -8.86
N TYR A 448 -41.03 3.27 -7.95
CA TYR A 448 -42.24 4.08 -8.11
C TYR A 448 -41.92 5.57 -8.34
N TRP A 449 -42.40 6.13 -9.48
CA TRP A 449 -42.36 7.56 -9.78
C TRP A 449 -43.65 8.22 -9.34
N SER A 450 -43.59 9.09 -8.33
CA SER A 450 -44.76 9.86 -7.84
C SER A 450 -44.81 11.24 -8.46
N LYS A 451 -45.95 11.92 -8.32
CA LYS A 451 -46.08 13.32 -8.73
C LYS A 451 -45.09 14.27 -8.05
N THR A 452 -44.57 13.89 -6.88
CA THR A 452 -43.59 14.69 -6.13
C THR A 452 -42.14 14.31 -6.41
N THR A 453 -41.87 13.21 -7.13
CA THR A 453 -40.52 12.74 -7.39
C THR A 453 -39.65 13.76 -8.12
N LEU A 454 -40.17 14.37 -9.19
CA LEU A 454 -39.41 15.38 -9.95
C LEU A 454 -38.96 16.58 -9.11
N PRO A 455 -39.82 17.31 -8.38
CA PRO A 455 -39.38 18.41 -7.54
C PRO A 455 -38.49 17.98 -6.37
N TRP A 456 -38.67 16.79 -5.77
CA TRP A 456 -37.79 16.28 -4.70
C TRP A 456 -36.41 15.85 -5.23
N MET A 457 -36.36 15.26 -6.42
CA MET A 457 -35.09 14.92 -7.09
C MET A 457 -34.27 16.18 -7.41
N SER A 458 -34.89 17.30 -7.70
CA SER A 458 -34.18 18.55 -8.04
C SER A 458 -33.21 19.02 -6.94
N PHE A 459 -33.47 18.67 -5.68
CA PHE A 459 -32.59 19.01 -4.57
C PHE A 459 -31.97 17.76 -3.89
N GLY A 460 -31.95 16.62 -4.62
CA GLY A 460 -31.18 15.42 -4.27
C GLY A 460 -31.86 14.47 -3.31
N TYR A 461 -33.22 14.47 -3.24
CA TYR A 461 -33.99 13.44 -2.56
C TYR A 461 -34.59 12.45 -3.57
N GLU A 462 -35.07 11.34 -3.10
CA GLU A 462 -35.60 10.26 -3.94
C GLU A 462 -34.60 9.73 -5.00
N THR A 463 -33.32 9.99 -4.81
CA THR A 463 -32.22 9.53 -5.64
C THR A 463 -31.07 9.12 -4.72
N LYS A 464 -30.35 8.06 -5.07
CA LYS A 464 -29.22 7.56 -4.26
C LYS A 464 -27.97 7.53 -5.10
N VAL A 465 -26.96 8.25 -4.66
CA VAL A 465 -25.68 8.43 -5.39
C VAL A 465 -24.52 8.19 -4.43
N PRO A 466 -23.59 7.26 -4.74
CA PRO A 466 -22.39 7.09 -3.94
C PRO A 466 -21.52 8.35 -3.94
N PRO A 467 -20.77 8.64 -2.86
CA PRO A 467 -19.87 9.80 -2.77
C PRO A 467 -18.92 9.94 -3.95
N ILE A 468 -18.38 8.86 -4.45
CA ILE A 468 -17.42 8.86 -5.56
C ILE A 468 -18.02 9.41 -6.88
N TYR A 469 -19.32 9.20 -7.13
CA TYR A 469 -19.99 9.75 -8.31
C TYR A 469 -20.18 11.26 -8.20
N MET A 470 -20.49 11.77 -6.99
CA MET A 470 -20.57 13.21 -6.75
C MET A 470 -19.17 13.85 -6.88
N LEU A 471 -18.13 13.22 -6.35
CA LEU A 471 -16.75 13.66 -6.57
C LEU A 471 -16.41 13.73 -8.06
N MET A 472 -16.71 12.67 -8.81
CA MET A 472 -16.45 12.58 -10.25
C MET A 472 -17.20 13.66 -11.04
N PHE A 473 -18.44 13.98 -10.66
CA PHE A 473 -19.23 15.05 -11.26
C PHE A 473 -18.59 16.43 -11.03
N TYR A 474 -18.23 16.75 -9.78
CA TYR A 474 -17.56 18.01 -9.46
C TYR A 474 -16.17 18.10 -10.08
N ASN A 475 -15.46 16.97 -10.16
CA ASN A 475 -14.19 16.90 -10.88
C ASN A 475 -14.37 17.21 -12.37
N GLY A 476 -15.45 16.74 -12.99
CA GLY A 476 -15.76 17.07 -14.38
C GLY A 476 -16.00 18.57 -14.59
N ILE A 477 -16.65 19.25 -13.64
CA ILE A 477 -16.80 20.73 -13.66
C ILE A 477 -15.43 21.41 -13.57
N ALA A 478 -14.58 20.97 -12.64
CA ALA A 478 -13.23 21.49 -12.47
C ALA A 478 -12.33 21.22 -13.70
N ASN A 479 -12.58 20.12 -14.41
CA ASN A 479 -11.77 19.66 -15.54
C ASN A 479 -12.35 20.09 -16.92
N GLY A 480 -12.90 21.28 -17.00
CA GLY A 480 -13.37 21.83 -18.27
C GLY A 480 -14.56 21.07 -18.89
N GLY A 481 -15.38 20.39 -18.09
CA GLY A 481 -16.54 19.60 -18.53
C GLY A 481 -16.19 18.16 -18.94
N LYS A 482 -14.95 17.74 -18.74
CA LYS A 482 -14.48 16.37 -19.02
C LYS A 482 -14.52 15.52 -17.76
N MET A 483 -15.43 14.56 -17.71
CA MET A 483 -15.56 13.64 -16.58
C MET A 483 -14.61 12.47 -16.73
N ILE A 484 -13.75 12.25 -15.73
CA ILE A 484 -12.76 11.17 -15.67
C ILE A 484 -13.14 10.22 -14.55
N LYS A 485 -12.95 8.92 -14.80
CA LYS A 485 -13.15 7.87 -13.80
C LYS A 485 -12.04 7.90 -12.75
N PRO A 486 -12.37 8.00 -11.46
CA PRO A 486 -11.42 7.87 -10.40
C PRO A 486 -10.78 6.47 -10.37
N PHE A 487 -9.47 6.40 -10.10
CA PHE A 487 -8.75 5.13 -9.98
C PHE A 487 -7.65 5.21 -8.91
N ILE A 488 -7.21 4.03 -8.43
CA ILE A 488 -6.26 3.90 -7.33
C ILE A 488 -5.01 3.11 -7.76
N ALA A 489 -5.16 2.06 -8.54
CA ALA A 489 -4.02 1.29 -9.04
C ALA A 489 -3.41 2.00 -10.26
N LYS A 490 -2.14 2.45 -10.15
CA LYS A 490 -1.46 3.25 -11.17
C LYS A 490 -0.53 2.42 -12.06
N GLN A 491 0.29 1.57 -11.44
CA GLN A 491 1.29 0.78 -12.15
C GLN A 491 1.38 -0.63 -11.57
N PHE A 492 1.68 -1.57 -12.44
CA PHE A 492 1.96 -2.97 -12.09
C PHE A 492 3.40 -3.28 -12.50
N ILE A 493 4.17 -3.84 -11.58
CA ILE A 493 5.60 -4.07 -11.70
C ILE A 493 5.87 -5.58 -11.54
N ASP A 494 6.52 -6.18 -12.52
CA ASP A 494 7.04 -7.55 -12.45
C ASP A 494 8.57 -7.51 -12.46
N LYS A 495 9.18 -8.10 -11.43
CA LYS A 495 10.66 -8.19 -11.29
C LYS A 495 11.36 -6.84 -11.51
N GLY A 496 10.79 -5.77 -10.97
CA GLY A 496 11.32 -4.41 -11.06
C GLY A 496 11.04 -3.69 -12.39
N LYS A 497 10.31 -4.31 -13.33
CA LYS A 497 9.93 -3.69 -14.61
C LYS A 497 8.45 -3.34 -14.62
N VAL A 498 8.10 -2.14 -15.04
CA VAL A 498 6.70 -1.74 -15.23
C VAL A 498 6.14 -2.50 -16.42
N VAL A 499 5.17 -3.40 -16.17
CA VAL A 499 4.49 -4.22 -17.19
C VAL A 499 3.17 -3.63 -17.63
N LYS A 500 2.53 -2.82 -16.78
CA LYS A 500 1.26 -2.15 -17.09
C LYS A 500 1.19 -0.81 -16.39
N ARG A 501 0.70 0.20 -17.10
CA ARG A 501 0.25 1.49 -16.53
C ARG A 501 -1.24 1.64 -16.75
N VAL A 502 -1.90 2.33 -15.84
CA VAL A 502 -3.31 2.69 -15.94
C VAL A 502 -3.37 4.17 -16.30
N ASP A 503 -3.96 4.47 -17.42
CA ASP A 503 -4.18 5.82 -17.90
C ASP A 503 -5.58 6.30 -17.51
N ALA A 504 -5.80 7.62 -17.54
CA ALA A 504 -7.08 8.25 -17.25
C ALA A 504 -8.19 7.75 -18.19
N GLU A 505 -9.21 7.11 -17.64
CA GLU A 505 -10.40 6.67 -18.39
C GLU A 505 -11.43 7.81 -18.43
N VAL A 506 -11.75 8.29 -19.64
CA VAL A 506 -12.75 9.33 -19.83
C VAL A 506 -14.14 8.71 -19.83
N VAL A 507 -14.94 9.02 -18.82
CA VAL A 507 -16.33 8.57 -18.70
C VAL A 507 -17.24 9.38 -19.64
N ASN A 508 -17.05 10.69 -19.67
CA ASN A 508 -17.78 11.62 -20.52
C ASN A 508 -16.84 12.75 -20.98
N PRO A 509 -16.60 12.90 -22.27
CA PRO A 509 -15.72 13.95 -22.79
C PRO A 509 -16.33 15.36 -22.71
N LYS A 510 -17.67 15.46 -22.60
CA LYS A 510 -18.38 16.75 -22.60
C LYS A 510 -19.70 16.65 -21.85
N MET A 511 -19.70 17.06 -20.60
CA MET A 511 -20.88 16.98 -19.72
C MET A 511 -21.97 17.97 -20.09
N CYS A 512 -21.59 19.15 -20.60
CA CYS A 512 -22.48 20.24 -20.97
C CYS A 512 -21.80 21.18 -21.98
N LYS A 513 -22.53 22.24 -22.42
CA LYS A 513 -21.98 23.31 -23.25
C LYS A 513 -20.94 24.15 -22.45
N PRO A 514 -19.92 24.73 -23.12
CA PRO A 514 -18.91 25.56 -22.44
C PRO A 514 -19.55 26.76 -21.68
N SER A 515 -20.55 27.38 -22.24
CA SER A 515 -21.30 28.49 -21.59
C SER A 515 -22.02 28.03 -20.32
N THR A 516 -22.63 26.87 -20.35
CA THR A 516 -23.26 26.25 -19.16
C THR A 516 -22.23 25.97 -18.07
N LEU A 517 -21.05 25.43 -18.47
CA LEU A 517 -19.98 25.14 -17.55
C LEU A 517 -19.48 26.39 -16.82
N GLU A 518 -19.21 27.48 -17.58
CA GLU A 518 -18.77 28.76 -17.01
C GLU A 518 -19.79 29.32 -16.01
N GLN A 519 -21.07 29.24 -16.33
CA GLN A 519 -22.14 29.66 -15.43
C GLN A 519 -22.16 28.83 -14.13
N ILE A 520 -22.03 27.53 -14.24
CA ILE A 520 -21.96 26.62 -13.06
C ILE A 520 -20.75 26.90 -12.20
N GLN A 521 -19.59 27.16 -12.80
CA GLN A 521 -18.37 27.49 -12.07
C GLN A 521 -18.52 28.78 -11.26
N LYS A 522 -19.10 29.83 -11.88
CA LYS A 522 -19.44 31.11 -11.22
C LYS A 522 -20.41 30.88 -10.04
N MET A 523 -21.48 30.10 -10.25
CA MET A 523 -22.42 29.78 -9.18
C MET A 523 -21.76 29.04 -7.99
N LEU A 524 -20.84 28.10 -8.24
CA LEU A 524 -20.13 27.37 -7.19
C LEU A 524 -19.16 28.27 -6.41
N LEU A 525 -18.55 29.24 -7.06
CA LEU A 525 -17.71 30.26 -6.42
C LEU A 525 -18.56 31.11 -5.48
N LYS A 526 -19.74 31.61 -5.97
CA LYS A 526 -20.67 32.41 -5.18
C LYS A 526 -21.22 31.72 -3.93
N VAL A 527 -21.29 30.38 -3.92
CA VAL A 527 -21.63 29.62 -2.70
C VAL A 527 -20.62 29.89 -1.57
N ILE A 528 -19.35 30.11 -1.91
CA ILE A 528 -18.27 30.39 -0.94
C ILE A 528 -18.24 31.89 -0.60
N GLU A 529 -18.37 32.74 -1.57
CA GLU A 529 -18.29 34.20 -1.37
C GLU A 529 -19.48 34.75 -0.58
N ASP A 530 -20.70 34.44 -1.00
CA ASP A 530 -21.94 35.01 -0.47
C ASP A 530 -22.95 34.00 0.07
N GLY A 531 -22.67 32.72 -0.11
CA GLY A 531 -23.64 31.65 0.13
C GLY A 531 -23.50 30.93 1.47
N THR A 532 -23.95 29.68 1.47
CA THR A 532 -24.01 28.80 2.64
C THR A 532 -22.65 28.29 3.10
N ALA A 533 -21.57 28.56 2.39
CA ALA A 533 -20.23 28.05 2.66
C ALA A 533 -19.17 29.15 2.87
N LYS A 534 -19.55 30.35 3.28
CA LYS A 534 -18.60 31.44 3.61
C LYS A 534 -17.47 31.03 4.57
N VAL A 535 -17.77 30.17 5.52
CA VAL A 535 -16.81 29.68 6.51
C VAL A 535 -15.71 28.79 5.90
N VAL A 536 -15.90 28.33 4.66
CA VAL A 536 -14.96 27.47 3.93
C VAL A 536 -13.94 28.30 3.15
N ALA A 537 -14.15 29.60 3.00
CA ALA A 537 -13.21 30.48 2.30
C ALA A 537 -11.80 30.36 2.88
N SER A 538 -10.79 30.34 1.99
CA SER A 538 -9.37 30.28 2.35
C SER A 538 -8.68 31.60 2.02
N ASP A 539 -7.67 31.95 2.80
CA ASP A 539 -6.82 33.13 2.56
C ASP A 539 -5.71 32.84 1.54
N TYR A 540 -5.54 31.58 1.14
CA TYR A 540 -4.43 31.13 0.28
C TYR A 540 -4.84 30.95 -1.19
N PHE A 541 -6.09 30.60 -1.44
CA PHE A 541 -6.64 30.32 -2.77
C PHE A 541 -8.18 30.37 -2.75
N THR A 542 -8.76 30.50 -3.91
CA THR A 542 -10.22 30.45 -4.06
C THR A 542 -10.73 29.01 -4.09
N ILE A 543 -11.92 28.82 -3.55
CA ILE A 543 -12.62 27.53 -3.50
C ILE A 543 -13.95 27.66 -4.24
N ALA A 544 -14.27 26.69 -5.08
CA ALA A 544 -15.59 26.52 -5.66
C ALA A 544 -16.22 25.22 -5.18
N GLY A 545 -17.47 25.26 -4.70
CA GLY A 545 -18.08 24.05 -4.17
C GLY A 545 -19.49 24.22 -3.65
N LYS A 546 -20.07 23.15 -3.14
CA LYS A 546 -21.46 23.12 -2.67
C LYS A 546 -21.61 22.31 -1.40
N THR A 547 -22.37 22.87 -0.47
CA THR A 547 -22.83 22.19 0.76
C THR A 547 -23.96 21.21 0.46
N GLY A 548 -23.98 20.09 1.16
CA GLY A 548 -25.08 19.13 1.24
C GLY A 548 -25.57 18.96 2.66
N THR A 549 -26.88 18.86 2.82
CA THR A 549 -27.53 18.49 4.08
C THR A 549 -28.78 17.69 3.72
N ALA A 550 -28.71 16.38 3.87
CA ALA A 550 -29.83 15.48 3.60
C ALA A 550 -30.32 14.85 4.90
N GLN A 551 -31.63 14.69 5.04
CA GLN A 551 -32.23 13.97 6.16
C GLN A 551 -32.13 12.47 5.91
N ILE A 552 -31.76 11.69 6.92
CA ILE A 552 -31.74 10.23 6.86
C ILE A 552 -33.03 9.71 7.46
N ALA A 553 -33.80 8.95 6.66
CA ALA A 553 -34.97 8.24 7.14
C ALA A 553 -34.53 7.02 7.98
N SER A 554 -34.97 6.96 9.24
CA SER A 554 -34.72 5.86 10.15
C SER A 554 -36.01 5.54 10.93
N GLY A 555 -36.53 4.32 10.81
CA GLY A 555 -37.73 3.90 11.56
C GLY A 555 -38.98 4.72 11.27
N GLY A 556 -39.16 5.28 10.07
CA GLY A 556 -40.31 6.10 9.71
C GLY A 556 -40.22 7.58 10.15
N SER A 557 -39.11 7.99 10.76
CA SER A 557 -38.84 9.35 11.22
C SER A 557 -37.57 9.91 10.57
N TYR A 558 -37.56 11.22 10.30
CA TYR A 558 -36.37 11.95 9.84
C TYR A 558 -35.65 12.58 11.05
N SER A 559 -34.92 11.77 11.83
CA SER A 559 -34.29 12.20 13.07
C SER A 559 -32.79 12.46 12.96
N SER A 560 -32.17 12.14 11.85
CA SER A 560 -30.73 12.29 11.65
C SER A 560 -30.38 12.87 10.28
N TYR A 561 -29.12 13.29 10.13
CA TYR A 561 -28.68 13.99 8.93
C TYR A 561 -27.41 13.36 8.35
N TYR A 562 -27.28 13.47 7.03
CA TYR A 562 -26.04 13.35 6.31
C TYR A 562 -25.60 14.74 5.85
N VAL A 563 -24.46 15.22 6.35
CA VAL A 563 -23.89 16.50 5.94
C VAL A 563 -22.70 16.26 5.02
N SER A 564 -22.62 17.02 3.95
CA SER A 564 -21.55 16.84 2.98
C SER A 564 -21.06 18.18 2.40
N PHE A 565 -19.89 18.15 1.84
CA PHE A 565 -19.33 19.22 1.02
C PHE A 565 -18.57 18.60 -0.15
N CYS A 566 -18.79 19.11 -1.35
CA CYS A 566 -18.03 18.75 -2.54
C CYS A 566 -17.60 20.00 -3.30
N GLY A 567 -16.34 20.07 -3.66
CA GLY A 567 -15.79 21.24 -4.35
C GLY A 567 -14.37 20.97 -4.85
N TYR A 568 -13.76 22.00 -5.41
CA TYR A 568 -12.41 21.96 -5.98
C TYR A 568 -11.64 23.23 -5.67
N PHE A 569 -10.33 23.15 -5.76
CA PHE A 569 -9.40 24.25 -5.50
C PHE A 569 -8.08 24.10 -6.28
N PRO A 570 -7.34 25.22 -6.56
CA PRO A 570 -7.87 26.58 -6.66
C PRO A 570 -9.01 26.65 -7.67
N ALA A 571 -9.94 27.65 -7.55
CA ALA A 571 -11.10 27.68 -8.44
C ALA A 571 -10.74 28.09 -9.88
N GLU A 572 -9.70 28.93 -10.06
CA GLU A 572 -9.24 29.44 -11.35
C GLU A 572 -8.43 28.40 -12.12
N GLU A 573 -7.56 27.67 -11.43
CA GLU A 573 -6.73 26.59 -12.00
C GLU A 573 -6.85 25.34 -11.13
N PRO A 574 -7.92 24.56 -11.30
CA PRO A 574 -8.24 23.46 -10.43
C PRO A 574 -7.16 22.35 -10.41
N MET A 575 -6.60 22.10 -9.24
CA MET A 575 -5.64 21.02 -9.00
C MET A 575 -6.31 19.79 -8.43
N TYR A 576 -7.16 19.96 -7.43
CA TYR A 576 -7.81 18.87 -6.69
C TYR A 576 -9.30 19.10 -6.50
N THR A 577 -10.06 18.01 -6.55
CA THR A 577 -11.46 17.94 -6.15
C THR A 577 -11.57 17.12 -4.89
N ILE A 578 -12.31 17.60 -3.89
CA ILE A 578 -12.52 16.88 -2.62
C ILE A 578 -14.01 16.69 -2.37
N PHE A 579 -14.37 15.52 -1.91
CA PHE A 579 -15.66 15.21 -1.31
C PHE A 579 -15.47 14.87 0.17
N VAL A 580 -16.29 15.45 1.03
CA VAL A 580 -16.39 15.11 2.46
C VAL A 580 -17.84 14.83 2.81
N GLY A 581 -18.08 13.77 3.55
CA GLY A 581 -19.41 13.42 4.05
C GLY A 581 -19.35 12.89 5.49
N LEU A 582 -20.23 13.37 6.37
CA LEU A 582 -20.40 12.89 7.76
C LEU A 582 -21.83 12.40 7.95
N ARG A 583 -21.95 11.20 8.49
CA ARG A 583 -23.24 10.53 8.74
C ARG A 583 -23.63 10.67 10.18
N LYS A 584 -24.85 11.12 10.43
CA LYS A 584 -25.45 11.30 11.76
C LYS A 584 -24.54 12.05 12.74
N PRO A 585 -23.99 13.22 12.36
CA PRO A 585 -23.27 14.04 13.33
C PRO A 585 -24.24 14.54 14.41
N LYS A 586 -23.75 14.69 15.65
CA LYS A 586 -24.45 15.38 16.71
C LYS A 586 -24.32 16.89 16.56
N GLY A 587 -25.22 17.62 17.20
CA GLY A 587 -25.29 19.07 17.13
C GLY A 587 -26.14 19.59 15.96
N VAL A 588 -26.00 20.87 15.62
CA VAL A 588 -26.76 21.50 14.52
C VAL A 588 -26.15 21.12 13.20
N PRO A 589 -26.89 20.40 12.34
CA PRO A 589 -26.32 19.89 11.08
C PRO A 589 -25.99 21.05 10.14
N SER A 590 -24.71 21.13 9.73
CA SER A 590 -24.22 22.17 8.82
C SER A 590 -23.23 21.58 7.79
N GLY A 591 -23.61 21.57 6.53
CA GLY A 591 -22.72 21.14 5.46
C GLY A 591 -21.43 21.97 5.39
N GLY A 592 -21.53 23.31 5.53
CA GLY A 592 -20.37 24.21 5.54
C GLY A 592 -19.57 24.11 6.86
N GLY A 593 -20.22 24.19 8.03
CA GLY A 593 -19.55 24.22 9.34
C GLY A 593 -18.95 22.87 9.77
N MET A 594 -19.44 21.76 9.23
CA MET A 594 -18.90 20.43 9.53
C MET A 594 -18.06 19.89 8.36
N ALA A 595 -18.68 19.41 7.30
CA ALA A 595 -17.98 18.81 6.15
C ALA A 595 -17.11 19.83 5.39
N GLY A 596 -17.58 21.07 5.25
CA GLY A 596 -16.83 22.14 4.59
C GLY A 596 -15.55 22.52 5.34
N MET A 597 -15.56 22.49 6.68
CA MET A 597 -14.35 22.76 7.47
C MET A 597 -13.31 21.65 7.34
N VAL A 598 -13.73 20.39 7.22
CA VAL A 598 -12.82 19.28 6.90
C VAL A 598 -12.24 19.47 5.50
N PHE A 599 -13.10 19.84 4.51
CA PHE A 599 -12.64 20.15 3.16
C PHE A 599 -11.57 21.26 3.18
N LYS A 600 -11.84 22.39 3.85
CA LYS A 600 -10.91 23.51 3.98
C LYS A 600 -9.56 23.06 4.55
N ASN A 601 -9.59 22.33 5.65
CA ASN A 601 -8.38 21.84 6.33
C ASN A 601 -7.55 20.93 5.40
N ILE A 602 -8.19 19.99 4.70
CA ILE A 602 -7.50 19.13 3.71
C ILE A 602 -6.93 19.97 2.57
N ALA A 603 -7.72 20.90 2.02
CA ALA A 603 -7.33 21.73 0.90
C ALA A 603 -6.12 22.63 1.24
N GLU A 604 -6.15 23.32 2.37
CA GLU A 604 -5.07 24.23 2.81
C GLU A 604 -3.78 23.46 3.09
N GLN A 605 -3.85 22.34 3.82
CA GLN A 605 -2.65 21.54 4.11
C GLN A 605 -2.07 20.88 2.85
N THR A 606 -2.93 20.43 1.92
CA THR A 606 -2.48 19.86 0.65
C THR A 606 -1.85 20.94 -0.22
N TYR A 607 -2.47 22.09 -0.35
CA TYR A 607 -1.93 23.22 -1.12
C TYR A 607 -0.58 23.68 -0.57
N LEU A 608 -0.45 23.84 0.74
CA LEU A 608 0.82 24.22 1.38
C LEU A 608 1.91 23.16 1.18
N LYS A 609 1.55 21.87 1.16
CA LYS A 609 2.48 20.79 0.84
C LYS A 609 2.98 20.91 -0.60
N GLU A 610 2.09 21.09 -1.57
CA GLU A 610 2.43 21.22 -2.99
C GLU A 610 3.25 22.49 -3.27
N VAL A 611 2.85 23.62 -2.68
CA VAL A 611 3.60 24.89 -2.80
C VAL A 611 4.98 24.76 -2.19
N ARG A 612 5.15 24.12 -1.01
CA ARG A 612 6.47 23.89 -0.40
C ARG A 612 7.35 23.01 -1.28
N LEU A 613 6.80 21.91 -1.82
CA LEU A 613 7.54 21.05 -2.74
C LEU A 613 7.93 21.81 -4.02
N ASN A 614 7.04 22.64 -4.55
CA ASN A 614 7.34 23.49 -5.72
C ASN A 614 8.27 24.65 -5.36
N VAL A 615 8.16 25.23 -4.17
CA VAL A 615 9.06 26.29 -3.70
C VAL A 615 10.46 25.75 -3.41
N ASP A 616 10.57 24.54 -2.86
CA ASP A 616 11.87 23.86 -2.74
C ASP A 616 12.41 23.43 -4.12
N ALA A 617 11.54 23.15 -5.10
CA ALA A 617 11.91 22.92 -6.50
C ALA A 617 12.09 24.22 -7.31
N CYS A 618 11.37 25.32 -6.98
CA CYS A 618 11.39 26.60 -7.69
C CYS A 618 12.10 27.72 -6.93
N ARG A 619 12.62 27.51 -5.72
CA ARG A 619 13.56 28.42 -5.06
C ARG A 619 14.95 28.35 -5.67
N ILE A 620 14.99 28.33 -6.97
CA ILE A 620 16.08 28.89 -7.75
C ILE A 620 15.60 30.27 -8.17
N ASP A 621 15.56 31.20 -7.20
CA ASP A 621 15.49 32.62 -7.50
C ASP A 621 16.75 32.97 -8.28
N SER A 622 16.58 33.30 -9.56
CA SER A 622 17.66 33.61 -10.50
C SER A 622 18.47 34.86 -10.14
N THR A 623 18.15 35.55 -9.05
CA THR A 623 18.80 36.81 -8.64
C THR A 623 19.67 36.69 -7.40
N GLN A 624 19.68 35.59 -6.63
CA GLN A 624 20.60 35.34 -5.52
C GLN A 624 20.98 33.85 -5.37
N HIS A 625 21.57 33.26 -6.40
CA HIS A 625 22.15 31.93 -6.26
C HIS A 625 23.44 31.99 -5.46
N LYS A 626 23.38 31.71 -4.15
CA LYS A 626 24.51 31.16 -3.47
C LYS A 626 24.64 29.69 -3.90
N TYR A 627 25.38 29.46 -4.95
CA TYR A 627 25.80 28.13 -5.31
C TYR A 627 26.48 27.45 -4.13
N PRO A 628 26.20 26.18 -3.85
CA PRO A 628 26.79 25.48 -2.72
C PRO A 628 28.31 25.50 -2.83
N THR A 629 29.00 25.83 -1.74
CA THR A 629 30.45 25.79 -1.72
C THR A 629 30.94 24.35 -1.79
N PHE A 630 31.60 23.98 -2.88
CA PHE A 630 32.25 22.68 -2.99
C PHE A 630 33.49 22.60 -2.14
N LYS A 631 33.77 21.40 -1.60
CA LYS A 631 35.00 21.12 -0.86
C LYS A 631 36.18 21.01 -1.84
N ASN A 632 37.34 21.51 -1.43
CA ASN A 632 38.58 21.18 -2.11
C ASN A 632 38.81 19.66 -2.04
N GLY A 633 39.48 19.09 -3.03
CA GLY A 633 39.70 17.65 -3.03
C GLY A 633 40.18 17.10 -4.38
N ASN A 634 39.90 15.82 -4.61
CA ASN A 634 40.22 15.16 -5.86
C ASN A 634 39.32 15.65 -7.01
N TRP A 635 39.96 16.05 -8.15
CA TRP A 635 39.24 16.62 -9.29
C TRP A 635 38.21 15.67 -9.91
N GLU A 636 38.55 14.41 -10.14
CA GLU A 636 37.65 13.47 -10.76
C GLU A 636 36.41 13.21 -9.92
N HIS A 637 36.56 13.16 -8.59
CA HIS A 637 35.42 13.03 -7.69
C HIS A 637 34.51 14.26 -7.72
N ASN A 638 35.10 15.47 -7.65
CA ASN A 638 34.35 16.72 -7.73
C ASN A 638 33.67 16.89 -9.08
N ARG A 639 34.34 16.56 -10.18
CA ARG A 639 33.82 16.59 -11.54
C ARG A 639 32.64 15.63 -11.73
N SER A 640 32.75 14.41 -11.21
CA SER A 640 31.65 13.40 -11.26
C SER A 640 30.41 13.90 -10.50
N LEU A 641 30.62 14.49 -9.33
CA LEU A 641 29.51 15.04 -8.51
C LEU A 641 28.87 16.25 -9.18
N LEU A 642 29.64 17.19 -9.71
CA LEU A 642 29.13 18.37 -10.44
C LEU A 642 28.33 17.98 -11.66
N ARG A 643 28.78 16.96 -12.42
CA ARG A 643 28.06 16.41 -13.56
C ARG A 643 26.74 15.75 -13.16
N SER A 644 26.74 14.99 -12.06
CA SER A 644 25.51 14.34 -11.57
C SER A 644 24.45 15.33 -11.10
N LEU A 645 24.88 16.52 -10.68
CA LEU A 645 24.03 17.63 -10.23
C LEU A 645 23.75 18.67 -11.33
N ASN A 646 24.19 18.42 -12.58
CA ASN A 646 24.05 19.35 -13.71
C ASN A 646 24.65 20.76 -13.47
N PHE A 647 25.70 20.87 -12.67
CA PHE A 647 26.40 22.14 -12.51
C PHE A 647 27.52 22.28 -13.55
N PRO A 648 27.64 23.46 -14.19
CA PRO A 648 28.74 23.74 -15.09
C PRO A 648 30.06 23.81 -14.31
N ALA A 649 31.09 23.09 -14.79
CA ALA A 649 32.40 23.05 -14.16
C ALA A 649 33.51 23.10 -15.19
N GLU A 650 34.49 23.98 -14.96
CA GLU A 650 35.71 24.10 -15.74
C GLU A 650 36.86 23.37 -15.02
N GLY A 651 37.56 22.55 -15.78
CA GLY A 651 38.70 21.80 -15.29
C GLY A 651 39.88 22.70 -14.95
N PRO A 652 40.88 22.19 -14.20
CA PRO A 652 42.09 22.95 -13.92
C PRO A 652 42.88 23.23 -15.23
N ALA A 653 43.46 24.42 -15.31
CA ALA A 653 44.22 24.85 -16.49
C ALA A 653 45.40 23.93 -16.81
N GLU A 654 45.97 23.29 -15.79
CA GLU A 654 47.01 22.25 -15.91
C GLU A 654 46.47 20.93 -15.31
N ALA A 655 46.89 19.80 -15.83
CA ALA A 655 46.49 18.51 -15.33
C ALA A 655 46.87 18.31 -13.85
N ALA A 656 45.89 18.28 -12.95
CA ALA A 656 46.11 18.14 -11.52
C ALA A 656 45.05 17.19 -10.91
N ASP A 657 45.51 16.22 -10.11
CA ASP A 657 44.62 15.30 -9.38
C ASP A 657 43.88 16.00 -8.25
N TRP A 658 44.46 17.04 -7.67
CA TRP A 658 43.97 17.76 -6.50
C TRP A 658 43.76 19.23 -6.83
N VAL A 659 42.57 19.74 -6.44
CA VAL A 659 42.11 21.08 -6.80
C VAL A 659 41.53 21.85 -5.63
N LYS A 660 41.61 23.16 -5.69
CA LYS A 660 40.84 24.12 -4.90
C LYS A 660 39.63 24.54 -5.73
N MET A 661 38.43 24.34 -5.18
CA MET A 661 37.20 24.70 -5.84
C MET A 661 36.81 26.15 -5.55
N LYS A 662 36.47 26.88 -6.59
CA LYS A 662 35.90 28.22 -6.53
C LYS A 662 34.67 28.29 -7.41
N TYR A 663 33.79 29.21 -7.14
CA TYR A 663 32.63 29.51 -8.00
C TYR A 663 32.75 30.95 -8.46
N ASP A 664 32.72 31.17 -9.75
CA ASP A 664 32.40 32.47 -10.32
C ASP A 664 30.90 32.53 -10.69
N SER A 665 30.40 33.61 -11.18
CA SER A 665 28.97 33.79 -11.48
C SER A 665 28.40 32.85 -12.58
N THR A 666 29.25 32.04 -13.23
CA THR A 666 28.86 31.22 -14.39
C THR A 666 29.16 29.74 -14.24
N ALA A 667 30.25 29.35 -13.60
CA ALA A 667 30.68 27.96 -13.46
C ALA A 667 31.55 27.74 -12.21
N TYR A 668 31.65 26.46 -11.79
CA TYR A 668 32.66 26.06 -10.83
C TYR A 668 34.03 25.98 -11.52
N GLN A 669 34.97 26.75 -11.03
CA GLN A 669 36.36 26.73 -11.47
C GLN A 669 37.20 25.92 -10.50
N SER A 670 38.24 25.28 -11.00
CA SER A 670 39.18 24.48 -10.23
C SER A 670 40.60 24.98 -10.44
N ASP A 671 41.22 25.46 -9.35
CA ASP A 671 42.65 25.80 -9.36
C ASP A 671 43.47 24.57 -8.96
N PRO A 672 44.58 24.26 -9.67
CA PRO A 672 45.44 23.14 -9.30
C PRO A 672 46.05 23.33 -7.91
N LEU A 673 46.01 22.29 -7.09
CA LEU A 673 46.73 22.25 -5.81
C LEU A 673 48.07 21.59 -6.03
N VAL A 674 49.12 22.42 -6.07
CA VAL A 674 50.50 21.93 -6.27
C VAL A 674 51.00 21.27 -4.99
N LEU A 675 51.30 19.98 -5.06
CA LEU A 675 51.87 19.19 -3.97
C LEU A 675 53.38 19.07 -4.16
N HIS A 676 54.16 19.67 -3.26
CA HIS A 676 55.62 19.57 -3.30
C HIS A 676 56.12 18.42 -2.44
N SER A 677 56.94 17.55 -2.99
CA SER A 677 57.57 16.45 -2.25
C SER A 677 58.42 16.99 -1.09
N GLY A 678 58.22 16.46 0.10
CA GLY A 678 58.97 16.86 1.31
C GLY A 678 58.44 18.11 2.02
N LEU A 679 57.34 18.69 1.57
CA LEU A 679 56.64 19.79 2.24
C LEU A 679 55.26 19.36 2.74
N ILE A 680 54.77 20.01 3.80
CA ILE A 680 53.43 19.75 4.38
C ILE A 680 52.35 20.30 3.43
N PRO A 681 51.42 19.47 2.95
CA PRO A 681 50.34 19.90 2.05
C PRO A 681 49.32 20.81 2.74
N ASP A 682 48.72 21.73 1.98
CA ASP A 682 47.60 22.54 2.43
C ASP A 682 46.29 21.78 2.23
N VAL A 683 45.67 21.28 3.33
CA VAL A 683 44.41 20.52 3.29
C VAL A 683 43.20 21.34 3.71
N ARG A 684 43.35 22.65 3.89
CA ARG A 684 42.24 23.54 4.26
C ARG A 684 41.19 23.59 3.16
N GLY A 685 39.92 23.54 3.55
CA GLY A 685 38.79 23.46 2.64
C GLY A 685 38.46 22.05 2.12
N MET A 686 39.25 21.02 2.44
CA MET A 686 39.03 19.64 2.06
C MET A 686 38.06 18.93 3.00
N GLY A 687 37.43 17.86 2.53
CA GLY A 687 36.74 16.89 3.37
C GLY A 687 37.70 16.00 4.17
N ALA A 688 37.22 15.37 5.25
CA ALA A 688 38.01 14.50 6.12
C ALA A 688 38.80 13.43 5.33
N ARG A 689 38.16 12.73 4.42
CA ARG A 689 38.73 11.64 3.64
C ARG A 689 39.95 12.10 2.82
N ASP A 690 39.78 13.17 2.08
CA ASP A 690 40.82 13.68 1.18
C ASP A 690 41.98 14.32 1.96
N ALA A 691 41.67 15.05 3.03
CA ALA A 691 42.66 15.63 3.91
C ALA A 691 43.53 14.58 4.62
N VAL A 692 42.90 13.56 5.21
CA VAL A 692 43.59 12.44 5.88
C VAL A 692 44.47 11.71 4.86
N TYR A 693 43.91 11.36 3.70
CA TYR A 693 44.66 10.66 2.64
C TYR A 693 45.95 11.41 2.24
N LEU A 694 45.84 12.70 1.98
CA LEU A 694 47.02 13.49 1.56
C LEU A 694 48.11 13.62 2.65
N LEU A 695 47.69 13.83 3.89
CA LEU A 695 48.62 13.98 5.01
C LEU A 695 49.29 12.63 5.35
N GLU A 696 48.55 11.54 5.37
CA GLU A 696 49.09 10.21 5.64
C GLU A 696 49.97 9.69 4.48
N LYS A 697 49.57 9.94 3.23
CA LYS A 697 50.42 9.64 2.06
C LYS A 697 51.74 10.42 2.11
N SER A 698 51.74 11.59 2.70
CA SER A 698 52.98 12.37 2.94
C SER A 698 53.79 11.84 4.13
N GLY A 699 53.28 10.87 4.90
CA GLY A 699 53.97 10.25 6.04
C GLY A 699 53.74 10.93 7.39
N LEU A 700 52.68 11.73 7.52
CA LEU A 700 52.23 12.35 8.77
C LEU A 700 51.16 11.42 9.44
N ARG A 701 51.03 11.59 10.75
CA ARG A 701 49.90 10.99 11.50
C ARG A 701 48.81 12.04 11.67
N VAL A 702 47.56 11.70 11.47
CA VAL A 702 46.48 12.68 11.51
C VAL A 702 45.64 12.49 12.76
N ASN A 703 45.43 13.58 13.50
CA ASN A 703 44.41 13.68 14.54
C ASN A 703 43.29 14.61 14.04
N LEU A 704 42.06 14.09 14.03
CA LEU A 704 40.91 14.78 13.46
C LEU A 704 39.96 15.24 14.56
N ILE A 705 39.60 16.54 14.55
CA ILE A 705 38.65 17.14 15.49
C ILE A 705 37.51 17.80 14.71
N GLY A 706 36.27 17.43 15.02
CA GLY A 706 35.07 17.98 14.39
C GLY A 706 34.62 17.23 13.14
N ALA A 707 33.68 17.82 12.37
CA ALA A 707 33.12 17.28 11.14
C ALA A 707 32.86 18.41 10.13
N GLY A 708 32.78 18.08 8.82
CA GLY A 708 32.53 19.07 7.78
C GLY A 708 33.71 19.26 6.82
N LYS A 709 34.26 20.43 6.76
CA LYS A 709 35.47 20.75 5.97
C LYS A 709 36.61 21.23 6.88
N VAL A 710 37.86 20.95 6.52
CA VAL A 710 39.02 21.38 7.27
C VAL A 710 39.11 22.92 7.28
N VAL A 711 39.05 23.51 8.44
CA VAL A 711 39.20 24.98 8.63
C VAL A 711 40.63 25.37 9.05
N SER A 712 41.32 24.48 9.77
CA SER A 712 42.70 24.71 10.19
C SER A 712 43.48 23.41 10.34
N GLN A 713 44.80 23.50 10.20
CA GLN A 713 45.77 22.44 10.48
C GLN A 713 46.88 22.95 11.39
N SER A 714 47.35 22.13 12.33
CA SER A 714 48.33 22.52 13.36
C SER A 714 49.76 22.74 12.82
N LEU A 715 50.07 22.12 11.69
CA LEU A 715 51.36 22.34 10.98
C LEU A 715 51.12 23.24 9.78
N SER A 716 51.93 24.25 9.62
CA SER A 716 51.74 25.21 8.52
C SER A 716 52.04 24.59 7.16
N PRO A 717 51.15 24.80 6.15
CA PRO A 717 51.43 24.37 4.78
C PRO A 717 52.75 24.92 4.25
N GLY A 718 53.49 24.11 3.49
CA GLY A 718 54.77 24.50 2.90
C GLY A 718 56.00 24.40 3.84
N GLN A 719 55.82 24.05 5.10
CA GLN A 719 56.94 23.72 6.00
C GLN A 719 57.57 22.36 5.62
N ARG A 720 58.88 22.20 5.96
CA ARG A 720 59.59 20.94 5.72
C ARG A 720 58.92 19.77 6.49
N LEU A 721 58.62 18.70 5.79
CA LEU A 721 57.93 17.54 6.32
C LEU A 721 58.91 16.67 7.13
N VAL A 722 58.52 16.32 8.34
CA VAL A 722 59.18 15.30 9.17
C VAL A 722 58.27 14.10 9.29
N LYS A 723 58.67 12.96 8.72
CA LYS A 723 57.82 11.74 8.74
C LYS A 723 57.51 11.29 10.16
N GLY A 724 56.28 10.84 10.38
CA GLY A 724 55.81 10.37 11.68
C GLY A 724 55.30 11.48 12.63
N THR A 725 55.45 12.75 12.28
CA THR A 725 54.89 13.85 13.07
C THR A 725 53.38 13.85 13.02
N THR A 726 52.73 14.15 14.16
CA THR A 726 51.27 14.24 14.23
C THR A 726 50.78 15.64 13.86
N VAL A 727 49.88 15.72 12.91
CA VAL A 727 49.14 16.94 12.55
C VAL A 727 47.72 16.85 13.01
N THR A 728 47.24 17.85 13.73
CA THR A 728 45.83 17.96 14.11
C THR A 728 45.10 18.83 13.08
N ILE A 729 44.05 18.31 12.50
CA ILE A 729 43.14 19.06 11.62
C ILE A 729 41.81 19.31 12.32
N THR A 730 41.40 20.59 12.31
CA THR A 730 40.08 20.97 12.87
C THR A 730 39.10 21.19 11.73
N MET A 731 37.95 20.57 11.86
CA MET A 731 36.87 20.61 10.86
C MET A 731 35.63 21.32 11.40
N ARG A 732 34.92 22.00 10.48
CA ARG A 732 33.65 22.67 10.80
C ARG A 732 32.67 22.61 9.62
#